data_607cae3c2ac1e75eb1f650c5a4f2d892
#
_entry.id   607cae3c2ac1e75eb1f650c5a4f2d892
#
_cell.length_a   1.000
_cell.length_b   1.000
_cell.length_c   1.000
_cell.angle_alpha   90.00
_cell.angle_beta   90.00
_cell.angle_gamma   90.00
#
_symmetry.space_group_name_H-M   'P 1'
#
loop_
_entity.id
_entity.type
_entity.pdbx_description
1 polymer ?
#
loop_
_entity_poly.entity_id
_entity_poly.type
_entity_poly.pdbx_seq_one_letter_code
_entity_poly.pdbx_strand_id
1 'polypeptide(L)'
;MKIAKTVMRSAMLSTISIASLGLGTVAYAQDEAAEEESTNPYEEEIIVTATKREQTLQDVPVAVSVTSAAAIERAQVRDLKDLQTLVPSLRVSQLQSSASTDFIIRGFGNGSNNPGIEGSVGVFIDGVYRSRSASAISDLPNLQRVEVLRGPQSTLFGKNASAGVISIVTAEPRYEFGGSAEISYGNYNAIVAKADITGPITDQIAFSLAGGINKRDGYGTNLTDGSKTSERNRWFGRAQLLIEPSDSIKFRIIGDYDKIDENCCFVGNVFDGPTGNAIRAVGGRVNSNGIFSYKEYQNFASENNITNGGVSLQADFDIGALKLTSISAYRESSANTNADSDFTSADLIGQNRGNVDITTKTQELRLTSDFDGPLNFLLGAYYFDEGIKNQQALTLGRDFRNYANALSGGAYTGNEALIRVLAGLPAATPTTQFGAQGQGRFEDWDYKNKAFSIFGTADFEITQGLTLTGGFNYTKDKKNLASNTTTTDVFSRIDLVAVGAAAGVPAVIPVGGVGNTSILYPRITRCPNTNGAASVCNPFLGLQALQFNAPFLNFPNSVEDGRTRDSKLTYSARLAWEATDNLNFYASYGTGFKATSWNMSFDSRPFAADFIAGSPAQGAPQAPSAIRTAGLALPNLVSGTRYALPENATVMELGLKAKWDRVAFNLTIFDQSIKNFQGNSFIGTGFVLTNAGKQSTKGIEFDGSVNPVDALQLRASFTYLDPKYDSYLASAFGDLSGQAPAGVPKLSATWGATYTAELASAALIFNADYHYEANTRIIDNPAFSIYKREVSDLSASTTLRFENGMQFSLWGRNLTGAKYLTTIFPSVVQAGSVSGYPNQPRTYGVSAKYKF
;
A
#
# COMPACT_ATOMS: atom_id res chain seq x y z
N MET A 1 -10.68 -23.03 -1.18
CA MET A 1 -10.46 -22.96 0.29
C MET A 1 -10.82 -24.22 1.08
N LYS A 2 -11.95 -24.93 0.83
CA LYS A 2 -12.26 -26.19 1.59
C LYS A 2 -11.28 -27.34 1.33
N ILE A 3 -10.79 -27.54 0.12
CA ILE A 3 -9.88 -28.64 -0.24
C ILE A 3 -8.46 -28.41 0.32
N ALA A 4 -7.95 -27.19 0.26
CA ALA A 4 -6.63 -26.84 0.83
C ALA A 4 -6.58 -26.96 2.36
N LYS A 5 -7.68 -26.64 3.07
CA LYS A 5 -7.76 -26.83 4.53
C LYS A 5 -7.71 -28.29 4.97
N THR A 6 -8.20 -29.22 4.14
CA THR A 6 -8.21 -30.64 4.47
C THR A 6 -6.83 -31.28 4.23
N VAL A 7 -6.17 -30.93 3.15
CA VAL A 7 -4.82 -31.47 2.83
C VAL A 7 -3.77 -30.94 3.81
N MET A 8 -3.87 -29.69 4.24
CA MET A 8 -2.89 -29.09 5.16
C MET A 8 -3.05 -29.58 6.62
N ARG A 9 -4.27 -29.92 7.07
CA ARG A 9 -4.46 -30.54 8.39
C ARG A 9 -3.90 -31.96 8.49
N SER A 10 -3.93 -32.70 7.41
CA SER A 10 -3.35 -34.09 7.36
C SER A 10 -1.82 -34.06 7.28
N ALA A 11 -1.23 -33.06 6.64
CA ALA A 11 0.22 -32.91 6.54
C ALA A 11 0.87 -32.43 7.86
N MET A 12 0.19 -31.59 8.67
CA MET A 12 0.72 -31.12 9.97
C MET A 12 0.71 -32.18 11.06
N LEU A 13 -0.19 -33.19 11.00
CA LEU A 13 -0.25 -34.25 11.99
C LEU A 13 0.77 -35.37 11.73
N SER A 14 1.33 -35.48 10.51
CA SER A 14 2.34 -36.49 10.15
C SER A 14 3.79 -36.01 10.37
N THR A 15 4.05 -34.70 10.48
CA THR A 15 5.40 -34.13 10.66
C THR A 15 5.89 -34.12 12.11
N ILE A 16 5.01 -34.25 13.10
CA ILE A 16 5.43 -34.28 14.52
C ILE A 16 5.98 -35.66 14.93
N SER A 17 5.72 -36.72 14.16
CA SER A 17 6.17 -38.12 14.49
C SER A 17 7.54 -38.51 13.90
N ILE A 18 8.19 -37.65 13.09
CA ILE A 18 9.47 -37.96 12.42
C ILE A 18 10.68 -37.36 13.15
N ALA A 19 10.47 -36.48 14.12
CA ALA A 19 11.55 -35.79 14.83
C ALA A 19 12.21 -36.61 15.96
N SER A 20 11.85 -37.88 16.18
CA SER A 20 12.37 -38.70 17.31
C SER A 20 13.22 -39.93 16.93
N LEU A 21 13.60 -40.08 15.66
CA LEU A 21 14.45 -41.22 15.22
C LEU A 21 15.53 -40.72 14.27
N GLY A 22 16.71 -40.40 14.81
CA GLY A 22 17.88 -40.10 13.98
C GLY A 22 19.04 -39.42 14.68
N LEU A 23 19.47 -39.92 15.84
CA LEU A 23 20.83 -39.66 16.34
C LEU A 23 21.73 -40.83 15.90
N GLY A 24 22.17 -40.80 14.64
CA GLY A 24 23.15 -41.70 14.07
C GLY A 24 24.36 -40.92 13.57
N THR A 25 25.47 -41.12 14.19
CA THR A 25 26.89 -40.81 13.88
C THR A 25 27.15 -39.93 12.64
N VAL A 26 27.68 -38.74 12.90
CA VAL A 26 28.28 -37.85 11.94
C VAL A 26 29.56 -38.42 11.37
N ALA A 27 29.57 -38.75 10.09
CA ALA A 27 30.83 -39.01 9.36
C ALA A 27 31.42 -37.66 8.98
N TYR A 28 32.64 -37.39 9.36
CA TYR A 28 33.42 -36.23 8.90
C TYR A 28 33.73 -36.42 7.41
N ALA A 29 33.14 -35.54 6.58
CA ALA A 29 33.64 -35.29 5.24
C ALA A 29 34.55 -34.06 5.31
N GLN A 30 35.72 -34.18 4.70
CA GLN A 30 36.77 -33.18 4.68
C GLN A 30 36.38 -31.94 3.87
N ASP A 31 36.94 -30.82 4.33
CA ASP A 31 36.96 -29.48 3.76
C ASP A 31 36.99 -29.43 2.21
N GLU A 32 35.92 -28.89 1.63
CA GLU A 32 36.02 -27.94 0.54
C GLU A 32 35.55 -26.60 1.08
N ALA A 33 36.37 -25.56 0.91
CA ALA A 33 36.17 -24.25 1.48
C ALA A 33 34.76 -23.73 1.14
N ALA A 34 33.97 -23.44 2.19
CA ALA A 34 32.77 -22.64 2.03
C ALA A 34 33.17 -21.31 1.37
N GLU A 35 32.65 -21.02 0.19
CA GLU A 35 32.77 -19.69 -0.43
C GLU A 35 32.34 -18.69 0.63
N GLU A 36 33.29 -17.86 1.08
CA GLU A 36 33.00 -16.74 1.98
C GLU A 36 31.97 -15.86 1.29
N GLU A 37 30.75 -15.80 1.85
CA GLU A 37 29.80 -14.77 1.46
C GLU A 37 30.48 -13.41 1.66
N SER A 38 30.97 -12.83 0.57
CA SER A 38 31.56 -11.48 0.59
C SER A 38 30.58 -10.53 1.28
N THR A 39 31.07 -9.86 2.33
CA THR A 39 30.28 -8.92 3.13
C THR A 39 29.98 -7.63 2.36
N ASN A 40 30.55 -7.49 1.17
CA ASN A 40 30.41 -6.34 0.31
C ASN A 40 29.41 -6.64 -0.82
N PRO A 41 28.20 -6.04 -0.85
CA PRO A 41 27.24 -6.26 -1.91
C PRO A 41 27.69 -5.77 -3.30
N TYR A 42 28.92 -5.21 -3.41
CA TYR A 42 29.54 -4.79 -4.65
C TYR A 42 30.81 -5.59 -4.99
N GLU A 43 31.25 -6.49 -4.15
CA GLU A 43 32.31 -7.48 -4.45
C GLU A 43 31.73 -8.70 -5.19
N GLU A 44 30.54 -9.16 -4.77
CA GLU A 44 29.78 -10.09 -5.58
C GLU A 44 29.11 -9.34 -6.74
N GLU A 45 29.13 -9.93 -7.90
CA GLU A 45 28.42 -9.45 -9.07
C GLU A 45 26.92 -9.54 -8.82
N ILE A 46 26.31 -8.44 -8.35
CA ILE A 46 24.88 -8.42 -8.02
C ILE A 46 24.09 -8.58 -9.32
N ILE A 47 23.58 -9.78 -9.52
CA ILE A 47 22.67 -10.08 -10.64
C ILE A 47 21.29 -9.52 -10.31
N VAL A 48 20.69 -8.80 -11.24
CA VAL A 48 19.35 -8.25 -11.17
C VAL A 48 18.48 -8.73 -12.34
N THR A 49 17.15 -8.71 -12.10
CA THR A 49 16.17 -9.09 -13.13
C THR A 49 15.28 -7.92 -13.55
N ALA A 50 15.76 -6.71 -13.31
CA ALA A 50 15.04 -5.44 -13.57
C ALA A 50 14.55 -5.29 -15.02
N THR A 51 15.30 -5.83 -16.00
CA THR A 51 14.93 -5.84 -17.43
C THR A 51 14.28 -7.13 -17.89
N LYS A 52 13.86 -8.01 -16.95
CA LYS A 52 13.39 -9.38 -17.20
C LYS A 52 14.46 -10.28 -17.89
N ARG A 53 15.71 -9.87 -17.82
CA ARG A 53 16.94 -10.63 -18.13
C ARG A 53 17.84 -10.58 -16.92
N GLU A 54 18.66 -11.59 -16.72
CA GLU A 54 19.73 -11.56 -15.74
C GLU A 54 20.88 -10.68 -16.25
N GLN A 55 21.19 -9.63 -15.51
CA GLN A 55 22.25 -8.68 -15.82
C GLN A 55 22.91 -8.23 -14.54
N THR A 56 24.14 -7.75 -14.58
CA THR A 56 24.76 -7.17 -13.38
C THR A 56 24.11 -5.82 -13.04
N LEU A 57 24.14 -5.45 -11.77
CA LEU A 57 23.61 -4.14 -11.34
C LEU A 57 24.30 -2.99 -12.09
N GLN A 58 25.57 -3.15 -12.47
CA GLN A 58 26.32 -2.11 -13.16
C GLN A 58 25.94 -1.98 -14.64
N ASP A 59 25.59 -3.09 -15.29
CA ASP A 59 25.28 -3.12 -16.73
C ASP A 59 23.82 -2.77 -17.00
N VAL A 60 22.94 -2.93 -16.01
CA VAL A 60 21.52 -2.58 -16.18
C VAL A 60 21.35 -1.07 -16.29
N PRO A 61 21.00 -0.52 -17.48
CA PRO A 61 20.89 0.93 -17.67
C PRO A 61 19.51 1.48 -17.21
N VAL A 62 19.14 1.22 -15.96
CA VAL A 62 17.93 1.74 -15.29
C VAL A 62 18.25 2.16 -13.86
N ALA A 63 17.45 3.08 -13.32
CA ALA A 63 17.50 3.45 -11.92
C ALA A 63 16.89 2.33 -11.07
N VAL A 64 17.73 1.55 -10.39
CA VAL A 64 17.33 0.44 -9.50
C VAL A 64 18.16 0.46 -8.22
N SER A 65 17.50 0.27 -7.08
CA SER A 65 18.15 -0.04 -5.79
C SER A 65 17.95 -1.52 -5.49
N VAL A 66 19.03 -2.18 -5.10
CA VAL A 66 19.02 -3.59 -4.70
C VAL A 66 19.37 -3.71 -3.23
N THR A 67 18.54 -4.44 -2.49
CA THR A 67 18.77 -4.76 -1.09
C THR A 67 18.95 -6.27 -0.96
N SER A 68 20.14 -6.73 -0.61
CA SER A 68 20.43 -8.15 -0.45
C SER A 68 19.78 -8.72 0.83
N ALA A 69 19.63 -10.04 0.89
CA ALA A 69 19.14 -10.76 2.09
C ALA A 69 19.97 -10.39 3.34
N ALA A 70 21.30 -10.32 3.21
CA ALA A 70 22.20 -9.95 4.30
C ALA A 70 21.97 -8.51 4.80
N ALA A 71 21.72 -7.55 3.91
CA ALA A 71 21.41 -6.17 4.30
C ALA A 71 20.04 -6.09 5.02
N ILE A 72 19.03 -6.82 4.55
CA ILE A 72 17.70 -6.93 5.18
C ILE A 72 17.83 -7.53 6.60
N GLU A 73 18.64 -8.56 6.75
CA GLU A 73 18.87 -9.22 8.03
C GLU A 73 19.60 -8.29 9.01
N ARG A 74 20.69 -7.65 8.59
CA ARG A 74 21.47 -6.70 9.45
C ARG A 74 20.63 -5.52 9.92
N ALA A 75 19.80 -4.96 9.04
CA ALA A 75 18.90 -3.84 9.36
C ALA A 75 17.63 -4.28 10.09
N GLN A 76 17.44 -5.60 10.33
CA GLN A 76 16.25 -6.16 10.97
C GLN A 76 14.95 -5.77 10.28
N VAL A 77 14.95 -5.67 8.94
CA VAL A 77 13.76 -5.46 8.12
C VAL A 77 12.89 -6.72 8.19
N ARG A 78 11.66 -6.58 8.65
CA ARG A 78 10.75 -7.70 8.89
C ARG A 78 9.69 -7.85 7.80
N ASP A 79 9.22 -6.73 7.25
CA ASP A 79 8.23 -6.67 6.17
C ASP A 79 8.57 -5.53 5.19
N LEU A 80 7.77 -5.41 4.11
CA LEU A 80 7.96 -4.37 3.10
C LEU A 80 7.86 -2.93 3.66
N LYS A 81 7.15 -2.73 4.77
CA LYS A 81 7.05 -1.40 5.39
C LYS A 81 8.40 -0.94 5.93
N ASP A 82 9.19 -1.86 6.45
CA ASP A 82 10.50 -1.53 6.99
C ASP A 82 11.55 -1.20 5.91
N LEU A 83 11.33 -1.67 4.66
CA LEU A 83 12.27 -1.49 3.54
C LEU A 83 12.56 -0.01 3.22
N GLN A 84 11.61 0.90 3.51
CA GLN A 84 11.81 2.35 3.33
C GLN A 84 12.99 2.92 4.12
N THR A 85 13.45 2.26 5.18
CA THR A 85 14.61 2.71 5.94
C THR A 85 15.94 2.47 5.21
N LEU A 86 15.96 1.57 4.24
CA LEU A 86 17.13 1.25 3.43
C LEU A 86 17.07 1.87 2.02
N VAL A 87 15.88 2.18 1.51
CA VAL A 87 15.67 2.70 0.15
C VAL A 87 15.02 4.07 0.22
N PRO A 88 15.78 5.19 0.20
CA PRO A 88 15.26 6.54 0.39
C PRO A 88 14.23 7.02 -0.64
N SER A 89 14.23 6.43 -1.86
CA SER A 89 13.24 6.73 -2.89
C SER A 89 11.88 6.06 -2.67
N LEU A 90 11.83 5.03 -1.82
CA LEU A 90 10.63 4.29 -1.45
C LEU A 90 10.04 4.82 -0.15
N ARG A 91 8.77 5.09 -0.16
CA ARG A 91 7.98 5.34 1.04
C ARG A 91 6.83 4.37 1.14
N VAL A 92 6.56 3.90 2.35
CA VAL A 92 5.44 3.00 2.63
C VAL A 92 4.51 3.66 3.64
N SER A 93 3.25 3.83 3.27
CA SER A 93 2.20 4.39 4.12
C SER A 93 1.20 3.29 4.45
N GLN A 94 0.85 3.15 5.72
CA GLN A 94 -0.15 2.21 6.19
C GLN A 94 -1.22 2.96 6.95
N LEU A 95 -2.50 2.72 6.60
CA LEU A 95 -3.67 3.29 7.25
C LEU A 95 -4.47 2.16 7.89
N GLN A 96 -5.40 2.43 8.75
CA GLN A 96 -6.41 1.55 9.40
C GLN A 96 -6.03 0.07 9.63
N SER A 97 -5.45 -0.61 8.65
CA SER A 97 -5.05 -2.02 8.70
C SER A 97 -3.83 -2.26 7.83
N SER A 98 -3.17 -3.39 7.97
CA SER A 98 -2.06 -3.79 7.08
C SER A 98 -2.52 -4.05 5.64
N ALA A 99 -3.80 -4.39 5.42
CA ALA A 99 -4.38 -4.47 4.08
C ALA A 99 -4.41 -3.11 3.34
N SER A 100 -4.34 -2.01 4.08
CA SER A 100 -4.37 -0.64 3.57
C SER A 100 -2.96 -0.04 3.52
N THR A 101 -2.02 -0.74 2.91
CA THR A 101 -0.63 -0.29 2.72
C THR A 101 -0.44 0.25 1.30
N ASP A 102 0.23 1.38 1.16
CA ASP A 102 0.52 2.04 -0.11
C ASP A 102 2.02 2.22 -0.30
N PHE A 103 2.49 1.98 -1.53
CA PHE A 103 3.88 2.14 -1.92
C PHE A 103 4.02 3.37 -2.80
N ILE A 104 4.95 4.24 -2.45
CA ILE A 104 5.20 5.51 -3.11
C ILE A 104 6.67 5.56 -3.54
N ILE A 105 6.91 5.79 -4.83
CA ILE A 105 8.25 5.95 -5.40
C ILE A 105 8.34 7.33 -6.06
N ARG A 106 9.38 8.11 -5.74
CA ARG A 106 9.60 9.48 -6.27
C ARG A 106 8.42 10.43 -6.04
N GLY A 107 7.61 10.18 -4.99
CA GLY A 107 6.41 10.95 -4.69
C GLY A 107 5.16 10.54 -5.45
N PHE A 108 5.17 9.46 -6.21
CA PHE A 108 4.02 8.90 -6.90
C PHE A 108 3.57 7.58 -6.24
N GLY A 109 2.32 7.54 -5.86
CA GLY A 109 1.63 6.43 -5.24
C GLY A 109 0.22 6.87 -4.88
N ASN A 110 -0.71 5.96 -4.69
CA ASN A 110 -2.09 6.32 -4.38
C ASN A 110 -2.71 5.39 -3.34
N GLY A 111 -3.65 5.99 -2.62
CA GLY A 111 -4.22 5.46 -1.39
C GLY A 111 -4.85 4.08 -1.52
N SER A 112 -4.53 3.26 -0.55
CA SER A 112 -4.80 1.84 -0.46
C SER A 112 -6.13 1.46 0.19
N ASN A 113 -6.87 2.43 0.75
CA ASN A 113 -8.14 2.16 1.46
C ASN A 113 -9.34 1.94 0.53
N ASN A 114 -9.09 1.73 -0.75
CA ASN A 114 -10.13 1.54 -1.75
C ASN A 114 -9.73 0.38 -2.68
N PRO A 115 -10.35 -0.80 -2.56
CA PRO A 115 -9.97 -1.97 -3.33
C PRO A 115 -10.23 -1.83 -4.84
N GLY A 116 -10.98 -0.82 -5.28
CA GLY A 116 -11.17 -0.50 -6.70
C GLY A 116 -10.01 0.29 -7.33
N ILE A 117 -9.04 0.77 -6.51
CA ILE A 117 -7.86 1.49 -6.98
C ILE A 117 -6.69 0.53 -7.09
N GLU A 118 -6.08 0.48 -8.26
CA GLU A 118 -4.84 -0.24 -8.49
C GLU A 118 -3.63 0.63 -8.07
N GLY A 119 -2.54 0.01 -7.61
CA GLY A 119 -1.31 0.71 -7.26
C GLY A 119 -0.65 1.35 -8.48
N SER A 120 0.05 2.48 -8.30
CA SER A 120 0.96 3.03 -9.33
C SER A 120 2.34 2.39 -9.24
N VAL A 121 2.65 1.69 -8.15
CA VAL A 121 3.84 0.85 -7.94
C VAL A 121 3.42 -0.62 -8.01
N GLY A 122 3.98 -1.36 -8.96
CA GLY A 122 3.74 -2.80 -9.09
C GLY A 122 4.55 -3.59 -8.06
N VAL A 123 3.95 -4.59 -7.41
CA VAL A 123 4.67 -5.50 -6.51
C VAL A 123 4.66 -6.91 -7.12
N PHE A 124 5.84 -7.49 -7.26
CA PHE A 124 6.03 -8.82 -7.81
C PHE A 124 6.82 -9.68 -6.82
N ILE A 125 6.44 -10.95 -6.68
CA ILE A 125 7.22 -11.95 -5.93
C ILE A 125 7.49 -13.12 -6.87
N ASP A 126 8.75 -13.39 -7.16
CA ASP A 126 9.20 -14.39 -8.14
C ASP A 126 8.47 -14.26 -9.49
N GLY A 127 8.39 -13.03 -10.02
CA GLY A 127 7.74 -12.71 -11.28
C GLY A 127 6.20 -12.69 -11.24
N VAL A 128 5.56 -13.08 -10.12
CA VAL A 128 4.11 -13.11 -9.97
C VAL A 128 3.58 -11.80 -9.39
N TYR A 129 2.73 -11.11 -10.13
CA TYR A 129 2.12 -9.84 -9.73
C TYR A 129 1.18 -9.99 -8.51
N ARG A 130 1.31 -9.08 -7.55
CA ARG A 130 0.45 -8.92 -6.37
C ARG A 130 -0.46 -7.70 -6.59
N SER A 131 -1.71 -7.92 -6.93
CA SER A 131 -2.58 -6.89 -7.51
C SER A 131 -3.03 -5.80 -6.54
N ARG A 132 -3.13 -6.09 -5.26
CA ARG A 132 -3.59 -5.17 -4.22
C ARG A 132 -2.69 -5.28 -3.00
N SER A 133 -2.69 -4.23 -2.17
CA SER A 133 -1.88 -4.17 -0.95
C SER A 133 -2.06 -5.38 -0.05
N ALA A 134 -3.30 -5.81 0.17
CA ALA A 134 -3.61 -6.98 1.00
C ALA A 134 -2.90 -8.26 0.51
N SER A 135 -2.70 -8.41 -0.81
CA SER A 135 -2.01 -9.56 -1.40
C SER A 135 -0.49 -9.42 -1.44
N ALA A 136 0.04 -8.22 -1.16
CA ALA A 136 1.47 -7.90 -1.18
C ALA A 136 2.10 -7.89 0.22
N ILE A 137 1.29 -7.71 1.28
CA ILE A 137 1.77 -7.62 2.65
C ILE A 137 1.86 -9.02 3.25
N SER A 138 3.09 -9.45 3.51
CA SER A 138 3.43 -10.64 4.29
C SER A 138 4.78 -10.43 4.96
N ASP A 139 5.12 -11.28 5.92
CA ASP A 139 6.50 -11.39 6.37
C ASP A 139 7.34 -11.94 5.23
N LEU A 140 8.56 -11.42 5.09
CA LEU A 140 9.45 -11.80 3.98
C LEU A 140 9.97 -13.25 4.18
N PRO A 141 9.70 -14.17 3.21
CA PRO A 141 10.22 -15.54 3.27
C PRO A 141 11.73 -15.55 2.99
N ASN A 142 12.32 -16.73 2.82
CA ASN A 142 13.73 -16.88 2.47
C ASN A 142 14.09 -16.09 1.20
N LEU A 143 14.61 -14.87 1.40
CA LEU A 143 14.91 -13.93 0.33
C LEU A 143 16.28 -14.16 -0.27
N GLN A 144 16.41 -13.91 -1.56
CA GLN A 144 17.68 -13.64 -2.20
C GLN A 144 17.95 -12.12 -2.22
N ARG A 145 16.98 -11.33 -2.69
CA ARG A 145 17.07 -9.86 -2.77
C ARG A 145 15.71 -9.20 -2.96
N VAL A 146 15.68 -7.89 -2.76
CA VAL A 146 14.58 -7.01 -3.17
C VAL A 146 15.13 -5.94 -4.12
N GLU A 147 14.53 -5.83 -5.29
CA GLU A 147 14.85 -4.83 -6.32
C GLU A 147 13.75 -3.75 -6.31
N VAL A 148 14.12 -2.48 -6.21
CA VAL A 148 13.21 -1.33 -6.32
C VAL A 148 13.54 -0.58 -7.59
N LEU A 149 12.74 -0.81 -8.64
CA LEU A 149 12.87 -0.14 -9.94
C LEU A 149 12.11 1.19 -9.88
N ARG A 150 12.79 2.26 -10.18
CA ARG A 150 12.26 3.62 -10.08
C ARG A 150 11.80 4.14 -11.44
N GLY A 151 10.79 5.00 -11.43
CA GLY A 151 10.18 5.53 -12.65
C GLY A 151 9.27 4.53 -13.36
N PRO A 152 8.61 4.95 -14.46
CA PRO A 152 7.68 4.11 -15.20
C PRO A 152 8.32 2.84 -15.76
N GLN A 153 7.78 1.67 -15.42
CA GLN A 153 8.25 0.34 -15.86
C GLN A 153 7.22 -0.38 -16.74
N SER A 154 6.21 0.34 -17.26
CA SER A 154 5.08 -0.28 -17.97
C SER A 154 5.47 -0.97 -19.27
N THR A 155 6.62 -0.66 -19.85
CA THR A 155 7.11 -1.30 -21.07
C THR A 155 7.35 -2.80 -20.88
N LEU A 156 7.89 -3.22 -19.73
CA LEU A 156 8.18 -4.63 -19.44
C LEU A 156 7.20 -5.25 -18.43
N PHE A 157 6.68 -4.45 -17.47
CA PHE A 157 5.82 -4.93 -16.40
C PHE A 157 4.32 -4.69 -16.65
N GLY A 158 3.98 -4.06 -17.79
CA GLY A 158 2.59 -3.82 -18.17
C GLY A 158 1.92 -2.68 -17.41
N LYS A 159 0.61 -2.76 -17.24
CA LYS A 159 -0.16 -1.76 -16.50
C LYS A 159 0.25 -1.72 -15.01
N ASN A 160 -0.09 -0.62 -14.32
CA ASN A 160 0.08 -0.45 -12.88
C ASN A 160 1.55 -0.41 -12.40
N ALA A 161 2.45 -0.06 -13.30
CA ALA A 161 3.85 0.24 -13.04
C ALA A 161 4.21 1.66 -13.53
N SER A 162 3.29 2.62 -13.32
CA SER A 162 3.44 4.02 -13.77
C SER A 162 4.43 4.83 -12.91
N ALA A 163 4.69 4.40 -11.67
CA ALA A 163 5.63 5.04 -10.75
C ALA A 163 6.88 4.21 -10.47
N GLY A 164 6.80 2.88 -10.56
CA GLY A 164 7.90 1.96 -10.31
C GLY A 164 7.44 0.53 -10.09
N VAL A 165 8.40 -0.33 -9.71
CA VAL A 165 8.17 -1.74 -9.38
C VAL A 165 9.00 -2.13 -8.17
N ILE A 166 8.42 -2.93 -7.27
CA ILE A 166 9.11 -3.67 -6.23
C ILE A 166 9.12 -5.13 -6.64
N SER A 167 10.30 -5.68 -6.91
CA SER A 167 10.51 -7.08 -7.28
C SER A 167 11.21 -7.81 -6.13
N ILE A 168 10.54 -8.80 -5.57
CA ILE A 168 11.04 -9.64 -4.50
C ILE A 168 11.43 -10.97 -5.12
N VAL A 169 12.69 -11.34 -4.96
CA VAL A 169 13.27 -12.59 -5.44
C VAL A 169 13.60 -13.46 -4.24
N THR A 170 13.04 -14.67 -4.22
CA THR A 170 13.31 -15.67 -3.16
C THR A 170 14.40 -16.64 -3.60
N ALA A 171 15.12 -17.21 -2.62
CA ALA A 171 16.14 -18.21 -2.90
C ALA A 171 15.52 -19.43 -3.58
N GLU A 172 16.20 -19.92 -4.62
CA GLU A 172 15.82 -21.15 -5.31
C GLU A 172 16.21 -22.39 -4.50
N PRO A 173 15.56 -23.56 -4.73
CA PRO A 173 16.04 -24.83 -4.23
C PRO A 173 17.46 -25.15 -4.73
N ARG A 174 18.28 -25.74 -3.86
CA ARG A 174 19.66 -26.13 -4.19
C ARG A 174 19.79 -27.65 -4.20
N TYR A 175 20.71 -28.16 -4.99
CA TYR A 175 21.06 -29.61 -5.02
C TYR A 175 21.99 -30.00 -3.87
N GLU A 176 22.41 -29.05 -3.06
CA GLU A 176 23.16 -29.27 -1.82
C GLU A 176 22.21 -29.16 -0.62
N PHE A 177 22.36 -30.08 0.32
CA PHE A 177 21.57 -30.05 1.55
C PHE A 177 22.06 -28.91 2.45
N GLY A 178 21.12 -28.08 2.90
CA GLY A 178 21.45 -26.97 3.78
C GLY A 178 20.22 -26.24 4.24
N GLY A 179 20.41 -25.25 5.10
CA GLY A 179 19.29 -24.48 5.60
C GLY A 179 19.69 -23.50 6.67
N SER A 180 18.69 -22.86 7.26
CA SER A 180 18.90 -21.97 8.42
C SER A 180 17.72 -22.04 9.40
N ALA A 181 18.01 -21.75 10.66
CA ALA A 181 17.01 -21.56 11.69
C ALA A 181 17.37 -20.34 12.53
N GLU A 182 16.41 -19.44 12.72
CA GLU A 182 16.58 -18.19 13.50
C GLU A 182 15.49 -18.11 14.55
N ILE A 183 15.86 -17.69 15.77
CA ILE A 183 14.95 -17.24 16.81
C ILE A 183 15.38 -15.87 17.31
N SER A 184 14.43 -14.96 17.48
CA SER A 184 14.65 -13.61 18.01
C SER A 184 13.66 -13.31 19.12
N TYR A 185 14.14 -12.68 20.21
CA TYR A 185 13.32 -12.20 21.30
C TYR A 185 13.61 -10.73 21.56
N GLY A 186 12.56 -9.92 21.76
CA GLY A 186 12.71 -8.49 21.96
C GLY A 186 11.69 -7.90 22.95
N ASN A 187 11.79 -6.59 23.18
CA ASN A 187 10.81 -5.88 23.99
C ASN A 187 9.38 -6.00 23.39
N TYR A 188 8.36 -5.76 24.20
CA TYR A 188 6.95 -6.08 23.91
C TYR A 188 6.71 -7.59 23.72
N ASN A 189 7.46 -8.45 24.38
CA ASN A 189 7.39 -9.91 24.24
C ASN A 189 7.47 -10.37 22.77
N ALA A 190 8.28 -9.66 21.97
CA ALA A 190 8.43 -9.96 20.55
C ALA A 190 9.15 -11.29 20.37
N ILE A 191 8.54 -12.23 19.65
CA ILE A 191 9.11 -13.52 19.27
C ILE A 191 9.02 -13.64 17.76
N VAL A 192 10.18 -13.82 17.11
CA VAL A 192 10.27 -14.18 15.69
C VAL A 192 11.03 -15.48 15.59
N ALA A 193 10.45 -16.49 14.95
CA ALA A 193 11.14 -17.73 14.63
C ALA A 193 10.97 -18.01 13.14
N LYS A 194 12.06 -18.30 12.44
CA LYS A 194 12.10 -18.63 11.00
C LYS A 194 12.98 -19.84 10.80
N ALA A 195 12.61 -20.68 9.85
CA ALA A 195 13.47 -21.77 9.41
C ALA A 195 13.28 -22.00 7.91
N ASP A 196 14.34 -22.41 7.26
CA ASP A 196 14.32 -22.91 5.90
C ASP A 196 15.24 -24.12 5.76
N ILE A 197 14.91 -24.99 4.81
CA ILE A 197 15.69 -26.17 4.45
C ILE A 197 15.59 -26.39 2.95
N THR A 198 16.68 -26.75 2.32
CA THR A 198 16.76 -27.08 0.89
C THR A 198 17.65 -28.29 0.70
N GLY A 199 17.48 -29.02 -0.40
CA GLY A 199 18.33 -30.15 -0.75
C GLY A 199 17.83 -30.92 -1.95
N PRO A 200 18.61 -31.88 -2.44
CA PRO A 200 18.21 -32.76 -3.53
C PRO A 200 17.17 -33.79 -3.08
N ILE A 201 16.23 -34.10 -3.97
CA ILE A 201 15.39 -35.31 -3.92
C ILE A 201 16.02 -36.33 -4.85
N THR A 202 16.49 -35.90 -6.02
CA THR A 202 17.30 -36.68 -6.99
C THR A 202 18.30 -35.73 -7.63
N ASP A 203 19.17 -36.19 -8.48
CA ASP A 203 20.12 -35.36 -9.23
C ASP A 203 19.46 -34.30 -10.17
N GLN A 204 18.14 -34.46 -10.42
CA GLN A 204 17.37 -33.58 -11.28
C GLN A 204 16.22 -32.86 -10.56
N ILE A 205 16.03 -33.12 -9.27
CA ILE A 205 14.92 -32.58 -8.48
C ILE A 205 15.46 -32.10 -7.14
N ALA A 206 15.31 -30.81 -6.88
CA ALA A 206 15.61 -30.21 -5.59
C ALA A 206 14.34 -29.59 -4.96
N PHE A 207 14.33 -29.51 -3.63
CA PHE A 207 13.24 -28.89 -2.87
C PHE A 207 13.74 -27.76 -1.98
N SER A 208 12.82 -26.87 -1.62
CA SER A 208 13.00 -25.92 -0.52
C SER A 208 11.70 -25.77 0.27
N LEU A 209 11.82 -25.78 1.59
CA LEU A 209 10.74 -25.47 2.53
C LEU A 209 11.15 -24.30 3.42
N ALA A 210 10.30 -23.33 3.58
CA ALA A 210 10.53 -22.19 4.48
C ALA A 210 9.25 -21.87 5.27
N GLY A 211 9.41 -21.45 6.52
CA GLY A 211 8.30 -21.05 7.36
C GLY A 211 8.74 -20.18 8.51
N GLY A 212 7.77 -19.48 9.09
CA GLY A 212 8.06 -18.63 10.24
C GLY A 212 6.83 -18.12 10.96
N ILE A 213 7.07 -17.65 12.17
CA ILE A 213 6.13 -16.96 13.04
C ILE A 213 6.71 -15.60 13.45
N ASN A 214 5.83 -14.61 13.59
CA ASN A 214 6.19 -13.27 14.08
C ASN A 214 5.09 -12.81 15.03
N LYS A 215 5.38 -12.84 16.34
CA LYS A 215 4.46 -12.44 17.39
C LYS A 215 5.07 -11.34 18.24
N ARG A 216 4.23 -10.38 18.64
CA ARG A 216 4.63 -9.27 19.51
C ARG A 216 3.39 -8.65 20.14
N ASP A 217 3.45 -8.33 21.43
CA ASP A 217 2.40 -7.56 22.10
C ASP A 217 2.26 -6.17 21.48
N GLY A 218 1.07 -5.61 21.54
CA GLY A 218 0.81 -4.26 21.10
C GLY A 218 1.54 -3.22 21.95
N TYR A 219 2.04 -2.18 21.30
CA TYR A 219 2.66 -1.04 22.01
C TYR A 219 1.63 0.04 22.40
N GLY A 220 0.44 0.05 21.80
CA GLY A 220 -0.69 0.88 22.18
C GLY A 220 -1.42 0.29 23.41
N THR A 221 -2.11 1.15 24.14
CA THR A 221 -2.97 0.73 25.27
C THR A 221 -4.32 1.41 25.15
N ASN A 222 -5.38 0.62 25.01
CA ASN A 222 -6.75 1.08 25.09
C ASN A 222 -7.09 1.39 26.57
N LEU A 223 -7.42 2.64 26.85
CA LEU A 223 -7.75 3.10 28.20
C LEU A 223 -9.18 2.71 28.64
N THR A 224 -10.00 2.16 27.75
CA THR A 224 -11.35 1.71 28.06
C THR A 224 -11.32 0.38 28.83
N ASP A 225 -10.47 -0.55 28.41
CA ASP A 225 -10.41 -1.92 28.94
C ASP A 225 -9.01 -2.43 29.29
N GLY A 226 -7.96 -1.64 29.01
CA GLY A 226 -6.56 -2.00 29.25
C GLY A 226 -5.95 -2.92 28.17
N SER A 227 -6.68 -3.28 27.12
CA SER A 227 -6.19 -4.12 26.03
C SER A 227 -5.05 -3.45 25.27
N LYS A 228 -4.25 -4.28 24.54
CA LYS A 228 -3.13 -3.80 23.73
C LYS A 228 -3.54 -3.71 22.28
N THR A 229 -3.01 -2.67 21.58
CA THR A 229 -3.26 -2.42 20.17
C THR A 229 -1.94 -2.30 19.41
N SER A 230 -1.97 -2.52 18.09
CA SER A 230 -0.80 -2.64 17.23
C SER A 230 0.09 -3.83 17.60
N GLU A 231 -0.50 -4.94 17.90
CA GLU A 231 0.21 -6.22 18.07
C GLU A 231 0.68 -6.78 16.72
N ARG A 232 1.49 -7.83 16.78
CA ARG A 232 1.83 -8.70 15.66
C ARG A 232 1.45 -10.14 16.00
N ASN A 233 0.81 -10.79 15.05
CA ASN A 233 0.50 -12.22 15.12
C ASN A 233 0.40 -12.76 13.69
N ARG A 234 1.55 -13.21 13.16
CA ARG A 234 1.71 -13.62 11.78
C ARG A 234 2.38 -14.98 11.68
N TRP A 235 2.09 -15.71 10.62
CA TRP A 235 2.86 -16.88 10.23
C TRP A 235 2.79 -17.05 8.72
N PHE A 236 3.82 -17.68 8.16
CA PHE A 236 3.89 -18.04 6.75
C PHE A 236 4.49 -19.43 6.57
N GLY A 237 4.16 -20.06 5.45
CA GLY A 237 4.78 -21.28 4.95
C GLY A 237 4.93 -21.21 3.44
N ARG A 238 6.06 -21.69 2.93
CA ARG A 238 6.40 -21.72 1.53
C ARG A 238 7.10 -23.02 1.18
N ALA A 239 6.71 -23.65 0.06
CA ALA A 239 7.34 -24.82 -0.49
C ALA A 239 7.71 -24.57 -1.95
N GLN A 240 8.86 -25.04 -2.37
CA GLN A 240 9.34 -24.96 -3.74
C GLN A 240 9.86 -26.30 -4.21
N LEU A 241 9.67 -26.59 -5.49
CA LEU A 241 10.23 -27.74 -6.18
C LEU A 241 10.90 -27.23 -7.46
N LEU A 242 12.17 -27.56 -7.62
CA LEU A 242 12.97 -27.33 -8.80
C LEU A 242 13.17 -28.66 -9.53
N ILE A 243 12.86 -28.71 -10.81
CA ILE A 243 12.96 -29.91 -11.65
C ILE A 243 13.74 -29.51 -12.90
N GLU A 244 14.90 -30.12 -13.12
CA GLU A 244 15.80 -29.88 -14.24
C GLU A 244 16.05 -31.21 -14.97
N PRO A 245 15.12 -31.64 -15.87
CA PRO A 245 15.27 -32.92 -16.58
C PRO A 245 16.48 -32.94 -17.52
N SER A 246 16.96 -31.77 -17.93
CA SER A 246 18.16 -31.55 -18.73
C SER A 246 18.64 -30.10 -18.52
N ASP A 247 19.86 -29.78 -18.92
CA ASP A 247 20.45 -28.44 -18.83
C ASP A 247 19.64 -27.38 -19.59
N SER A 248 18.79 -27.76 -20.53
CA SER A 248 17.96 -26.87 -21.35
C SER A 248 16.50 -26.74 -20.88
N ILE A 249 16.09 -27.48 -19.84
CA ILE A 249 14.71 -27.47 -19.36
C ILE A 249 14.69 -27.33 -17.84
N LYS A 250 14.04 -26.25 -17.36
CA LYS A 250 13.90 -25.97 -15.93
C LYS A 250 12.43 -25.69 -15.59
N PHE A 251 11.92 -26.35 -14.55
CA PHE A 251 10.62 -26.05 -13.96
C PHE A 251 10.80 -25.66 -12.50
N ARG A 252 10.19 -24.55 -12.09
CA ARG A 252 10.13 -24.12 -10.69
C ARG A 252 8.67 -23.99 -10.27
N ILE A 253 8.24 -24.85 -9.34
CA ILE A 253 6.89 -24.84 -8.77
C ILE A 253 6.97 -24.23 -7.38
N ILE A 254 6.10 -23.27 -7.08
CA ILE A 254 6.06 -22.57 -5.81
C ILE A 254 4.65 -22.60 -5.26
N GLY A 255 4.51 -23.01 -3.99
CA GLY A 255 3.29 -22.90 -3.21
C GLY A 255 3.57 -22.11 -1.94
N ASP A 256 2.73 -21.12 -1.62
CA ASP A 256 2.86 -20.35 -0.39
C ASP A 256 1.50 -20.04 0.25
N TYR A 257 1.54 -19.83 1.57
CA TYR A 257 0.40 -19.40 2.35
C TYR A 257 0.88 -18.58 3.55
N ASP A 258 0.22 -17.46 3.82
CA ASP A 258 0.45 -16.65 5.01
C ASP A 258 -0.85 -16.21 5.68
N LYS A 259 -0.76 -15.94 6.98
CA LYS A 259 -1.86 -15.41 7.78
C LYS A 259 -1.38 -14.30 8.70
N ILE A 260 -2.13 -13.21 8.71
CA ILE A 260 -2.06 -12.10 9.66
C ILE A 260 -3.35 -12.11 10.47
N ASP A 261 -3.27 -12.04 11.81
CA ASP A 261 -4.39 -12.05 12.74
C ASP A 261 -4.07 -11.09 13.90
N GLU A 262 -4.34 -9.80 13.71
CA GLU A 262 -3.82 -8.73 14.53
C GLU A 262 -4.93 -7.79 15.02
N ASN A 263 -4.80 -7.27 16.24
CA ASN A 263 -5.51 -6.07 16.67
C ASN A 263 -4.70 -4.85 16.17
N CYS A 264 -5.00 -4.35 15.01
CA CYS A 264 -4.31 -3.25 14.33
C CYS A 264 -5.33 -2.17 13.93
N CYS A 265 -5.00 -0.90 13.95
CA CYS A 265 -3.72 -0.30 14.30
C CYS A 265 -3.97 0.79 15.33
N PHE A 266 -2.95 1.14 16.17
CA PHE A 266 -3.04 2.26 17.09
C PHE A 266 -3.29 3.56 16.35
N VAL A 267 -4.37 4.25 16.71
CA VAL A 267 -4.77 5.57 16.21
C VAL A 267 -5.23 6.40 17.38
N GLY A 268 -4.91 7.66 17.42
CA GLY A 268 -5.41 8.53 18.49
C GLY A 268 -5.74 9.93 17.99
N ASN A 269 -6.48 10.68 18.76
CA ASN A 269 -6.73 12.08 18.52
C ASN A 269 -5.42 12.87 18.66
N VAL A 270 -5.09 13.62 17.61
CA VAL A 270 -3.98 14.58 17.56
C VAL A 270 -4.48 15.96 17.99
N PHE A 271 -5.73 16.27 17.64
CA PHE A 271 -6.41 17.49 18.01
C PHE A 271 -7.88 17.21 18.33
N ASP A 272 -8.30 17.61 19.54
CA ASP A 272 -9.68 17.51 20.01
C ASP A 272 -10.41 18.82 19.68
N GLY A 273 -11.26 18.77 18.67
CA GLY A 273 -12.04 19.91 18.18
C GLY A 273 -13.34 20.12 18.97
N PRO A 274 -14.23 21.00 18.45
CA PRO A 274 -15.48 21.35 19.14
C PRO A 274 -16.39 20.18 19.47
N THR A 275 -16.35 19.12 18.66
CA THR A 275 -17.16 17.91 18.82
C THR A 275 -16.76 17.08 20.04
N GLY A 276 -15.56 17.23 20.58
CA GLY A 276 -15.13 16.58 21.82
C GLY A 276 -16.01 16.92 23.02
N ASN A 277 -16.62 18.12 23.05
CA ASN A 277 -17.58 18.47 24.12
C ASN A 277 -18.85 17.64 24.04
N ALA A 278 -19.35 17.35 22.84
CA ALA A 278 -20.53 16.49 22.67
C ALA A 278 -20.20 15.02 23.01
N ILE A 279 -18.99 14.53 22.74
CA ILE A 279 -18.53 13.21 23.19
C ILE A 279 -18.55 13.15 24.72
N ARG A 280 -17.99 14.14 25.40
CA ARG A 280 -17.98 14.20 26.88
C ARG A 280 -19.40 14.32 27.46
N ALA A 281 -20.31 15.03 26.77
CA ALA A 281 -21.71 15.16 27.21
C ALA A 281 -22.48 13.84 27.18
N VAL A 282 -22.08 12.88 26.36
CA VAL A 282 -22.65 11.52 26.33
C VAL A 282 -21.83 10.53 27.19
N GLY A 283 -20.92 11.03 28.03
CA GLY A 283 -20.12 10.20 28.93
C GLY A 283 -18.85 9.61 28.28
N GLY A 284 -18.58 9.94 27.04
CA GLY A 284 -17.40 9.48 26.31
C GLY A 284 -16.12 10.21 26.74
N ARG A 285 -14.98 9.63 26.39
CA ARG A 285 -13.63 10.17 26.66
C ARG A 285 -12.84 10.22 25.37
N VAL A 286 -12.05 11.27 25.23
CA VAL A 286 -11.09 11.49 24.14
C VAL A 286 -9.68 11.52 24.74
N ASN A 287 -8.68 10.98 24.06
CA ASN A 287 -7.32 10.95 24.59
C ASN A 287 -6.74 12.38 24.70
N SER A 288 -6.38 12.79 25.93
CA SER A 288 -5.73 14.06 26.25
C SER A 288 -4.23 13.95 26.55
N ASN A 289 -3.68 12.73 26.58
CA ASN A 289 -2.27 12.47 26.97
C ASN A 289 -1.27 12.69 25.82
N GLY A 290 -1.75 13.15 24.67
CA GLY A 290 -0.94 13.24 23.43
C GLY A 290 -0.71 11.88 22.78
N ILE A 291 -0.62 11.91 21.45
CA ILE A 291 -0.57 10.70 20.61
C ILE A 291 0.65 9.81 20.88
N PHE A 292 1.80 10.40 21.26
CA PHE A 292 3.04 9.69 21.57
C PHE A 292 3.12 9.12 23.01
N SER A 293 2.01 9.19 23.77
CA SER A 293 1.83 8.39 24.97
C SER A 293 1.49 6.94 24.64
N TYR A 294 1.13 6.64 23.39
CA TYR A 294 0.61 5.36 22.92
C TYR A 294 -0.59 4.87 23.74
N LYS A 295 -1.46 5.80 24.13
CA LYS A 295 -2.73 5.54 24.82
C LYS A 295 -3.86 6.05 23.95
N GLU A 296 -4.92 5.26 23.87
CA GLU A 296 -6.11 5.56 23.08
C GLU A 296 -7.37 5.14 23.80
N TYR A 297 -8.52 5.51 23.26
CA TYR A 297 -9.81 4.98 23.64
C TYR A 297 -10.43 4.28 22.45
N GLN A 298 -10.88 3.05 22.65
CA GLN A 298 -11.69 2.27 21.74
C GLN A 298 -12.82 1.61 22.52
N ASN A 299 -14.01 1.50 21.94
CA ASN A 299 -15.16 0.85 22.56
C ASN A 299 -15.23 -0.66 22.20
N PHE A 300 -14.53 -1.11 21.16
CA PHE A 300 -14.32 -2.52 20.83
C PHE A 300 -12.92 -2.75 20.23
N ALA A 301 -12.45 -3.99 20.27
CA ALA A 301 -11.15 -4.36 19.69
C ALA A 301 -11.21 -4.36 18.16
N SER A 302 -10.23 -3.69 17.52
CA SER A 302 -10.11 -3.70 16.06
C SER A 302 -9.62 -5.06 15.56
N GLU A 303 -10.22 -5.57 14.48
CA GLU A 303 -9.87 -6.82 13.82
C GLU A 303 -9.14 -6.56 12.52
N ASN A 304 -8.07 -7.30 12.27
CA ASN A 304 -7.30 -7.27 11.03
C ASN A 304 -6.83 -8.70 10.70
N ASN A 305 -7.67 -9.43 9.98
CA ASN A 305 -7.43 -10.81 9.58
C ASN A 305 -7.18 -10.87 8.07
N ILE A 306 -5.95 -11.21 7.65
CA ILE A 306 -5.57 -11.33 6.25
C ILE A 306 -5.02 -12.73 6.01
N THR A 307 -5.42 -13.35 4.91
CA THR A 307 -4.84 -14.60 4.42
C THR A 307 -4.47 -14.43 2.96
N ASN A 308 -3.26 -14.85 2.59
CA ASN A 308 -2.81 -14.93 1.22
C ASN A 308 -2.34 -16.34 0.93
N GLY A 309 -2.54 -16.81 -0.29
CA GLY A 309 -2.03 -18.09 -0.69
C GLY A 309 -2.11 -18.29 -2.20
N GLY A 310 -1.40 -19.28 -2.70
CA GLY A 310 -1.48 -19.66 -4.09
C GLY A 310 -0.35 -20.53 -4.56
N VAL A 311 -0.37 -20.75 -5.87
CA VAL A 311 0.63 -21.58 -6.56
C VAL A 311 1.10 -20.87 -7.81
N SER A 312 2.38 -21.07 -8.18
CA SER A 312 2.92 -20.66 -9.46
C SER A 312 3.82 -21.74 -10.04
N LEU A 313 3.90 -21.73 -11.37
CA LEU A 313 4.80 -22.57 -12.16
C LEU A 313 5.57 -21.66 -13.09
N GLN A 314 6.87 -21.66 -12.99
CA GLN A 314 7.77 -21.14 -14.01
C GLN A 314 8.36 -22.32 -14.79
N ALA A 315 8.41 -22.19 -16.10
CA ALA A 315 9.02 -23.15 -17.01
C ALA A 315 9.93 -22.39 -17.98
N ASP A 316 11.20 -22.75 -17.99
CA ASP A 316 12.22 -22.21 -18.87
C ASP A 316 12.71 -23.28 -19.85
N PHE A 317 12.83 -22.91 -21.11
CA PHE A 317 13.31 -23.79 -22.19
C PHE A 317 14.39 -23.06 -22.99
N ASP A 318 15.61 -23.56 -22.95
CA ASP A 318 16.73 -23.05 -23.72
C ASP A 318 16.78 -23.77 -25.08
N ILE A 319 16.61 -23.01 -26.18
CA ILE A 319 16.48 -23.49 -27.55
C ILE A 319 17.59 -22.83 -28.38
N GLY A 320 18.80 -23.31 -28.26
CA GLY A 320 19.98 -22.68 -28.81
C GLY A 320 20.20 -21.28 -28.24
N ALA A 321 20.27 -20.25 -29.10
CA ALA A 321 20.40 -18.87 -28.66
C ALA A 321 19.06 -18.21 -28.29
N LEU A 322 18.01 -18.98 -28.04
CA LEU A 322 16.70 -18.49 -27.62
C LEU A 322 16.29 -19.13 -26.28
N LYS A 323 15.72 -18.35 -25.37
CA LYS A 323 15.11 -18.82 -24.13
C LYS A 323 13.63 -18.50 -24.12
N LEU A 324 12.80 -19.55 -23.99
CA LEU A 324 11.35 -19.39 -23.77
C LEU A 324 11.05 -19.55 -22.28
N THR A 325 10.47 -18.52 -21.66
CA THR A 325 10.01 -18.54 -20.26
C THR A 325 8.50 -18.46 -20.21
N SER A 326 7.85 -19.33 -19.42
CA SER A 326 6.43 -19.30 -19.12
C SER A 326 6.23 -19.19 -17.62
N ILE A 327 5.42 -18.22 -17.14
CA ILE A 327 5.05 -18.07 -15.72
C ILE A 327 3.54 -18.08 -15.62
N SER A 328 2.99 -19.11 -14.97
CA SER A 328 1.56 -19.28 -14.69
C SER A 328 1.33 -19.17 -13.20
N ALA A 329 0.32 -18.41 -12.76
CA ALA A 329 0.02 -18.33 -11.34
C ALA A 329 -1.49 -18.22 -11.07
N TYR A 330 -1.88 -18.80 -9.93
CA TYR A 330 -3.18 -18.67 -9.29
C TYR A 330 -3.01 -18.21 -7.86
N ARG A 331 -3.68 -17.11 -7.47
CA ARG A 331 -3.58 -16.53 -6.13
C ARG A 331 -4.94 -16.22 -5.56
N GLU A 332 -5.08 -16.40 -4.24
CA GLU A 332 -6.21 -15.94 -3.44
C GLU A 332 -5.71 -15.05 -2.30
N SER A 333 -6.46 -14.01 -2.01
CA SER A 333 -6.25 -13.14 -0.85
C SER A 333 -7.59 -12.80 -0.23
N SER A 334 -7.68 -12.85 1.10
CA SER A 334 -8.88 -12.46 1.84
C SER A 334 -8.47 -11.55 2.99
N ALA A 335 -9.11 -10.38 3.10
CA ALA A 335 -8.90 -9.44 4.18
C ALA A 335 -10.23 -9.16 4.88
N ASN A 336 -10.32 -9.52 6.15
CA ASN A 336 -11.45 -9.23 7.02
C ASN A 336 -11.00 -8.22 8.07
N THR A 337 -11.60 -7.04 8.07
CA THR A 337 -11.27 -5.96 8.99
C THR A 337 -12.52 -5.45 9.69
N ASN A 338 -12.40 -5.04 10.94
CA ASN A 338 -13.41 -4.27 11.66
C ASN A 338 -12.68 -3.31 12.58
N ALA A 339 -12.75 -2.02 12.33
CA ALA A 339 -12.00 -1.02 13.06
C ALA A 339 -12.94 -0.12 13.87
N ASP A 340 -12.61 0.08 15.14
CA ASP A 340 -13.16 1.22 15.89
C ASP A 340 -12.61 2.50 15.25
N SER A 341 -13.46 3.25 14.60
CA SER A 341 -13.06 4.39 13.77
C SER A 341 -13.39 5.74 14.36
N ASP A 342 -14.11 5.80 15.48
CA ASP A 342 -14.35 7.07 16.14
C ASP A 342 -13.24 7.43 17.16
N PHE A 343 -12.42 6.44 17.58
CA PHE A 343 -11.25 6.60 18.48
C PHE A 343 -11.59 7.28 19.82
N THR A 344 -12.78 7.01 20.33
CA THR A 344 -13.28 7.49 21.63
C THR A 344 -13.82 6.33 22.46
N SER A 345 -14.12 6.59 23.73
CA SER A 345 -14.79 5.56 24.56
C SER A 345 -16.32 5.56 24.38
N ALA A 346 -16.87 6.49 23.62
CA ALA A 346 -18.30 6.50 23.28
C ALA A 346 -18.51 5.63 22.04
N ASP A 347 -19.55 4.84 22.03
CA ASP A 347 -19.95 3.98 20.92
C ASP A 347 -20.71 4.83 19.88
N LEU A 348 -19.95 5.63 19.09
CA LEU A 348 -20.52 6.45 18.01
C LEU A 348 -20.64 5.65 16.73
N ILE A 349 -19.61 4.88 16.39
CA ILE A 349 -19.57 3.93 15.26
C ILE A 349 -19.55 2.52 15.83
N GLY A 350 -20.65 1.80 15.71
CA GLY A 350 -20.77 0.45 16.26
C GLY A 350 -20.07 -0.62 15.41
N GLN A 351 -19.85 -0.35 14.10
CA GLN A 351 -19.15 -1.25 13.20
C GLN A 351 -18.60 -0.47 12.01
N ASN A 352 -17.34 -0.75 11.65
CA ASN A 352 -16.73 -0.33 10.39
C ASN A 352 -16.02 -1.57 9.80
N ARG A 353 -16.83 -2.46 9.22
CA ARG A 353 -16.38 -3.76 8.74
C ARG A 353 -16.13 -3.74 7.25
N GLY A 354 -15.03 -4.38 6.85
CA GLY A 354 -14.69 -4.65 5.46
C GLY A 354 -14.28 -6.10 5.25
N ASN A 355 -14.86 -6.76 4.26
CA ASN A 355 -14.46 -8.07 3.79
C ASN A 355 -14.09 -7.95 2.32
N VAL A 356 -12.84 -8.23 1.97
CA VAL A 356 -12.34 -8.16 0.59
C VAL A 356 -11.74 -9.51 0.22
N ASP A 357 -12.37 -10.20 -0.73
CA ASP A 357 -11.85 -11.44 -1.32
C ASP A 357 -11.36 -11.17 -2.74
N ILE A 358 -10.11 -11.53 -3.02
CA ILE A 358 -9.44 -11.31 -4.30
C ILE A 358 -8.97 -12.65 -4.84
N THR A 359 -9.26 -12.89 -6.11
CA THR A 359 -8.74 -14.03 -6.86
C THR A 359 -8.04 -13.52 -8.10
N THR A 360 -6.79 -13.92 -8.34
CA THR A 360 -6.03 -13.56 -9.55
C THR A 360 -5.50 -14.77 -10.27
N LYS A 361 -5.54 -14.72 -11.62
CA LYS A 361 -4.91 -15.66 -12.54
C LYS A 361 -4.02 -14.89 -13.48
N THR A 362 -2.78 -15.30 -13.61
CA THR A 362 -1.81 -14.65 -14.50
C THR A 362 -1.10 -15.68 -15.36
N GLN A 363 -0.80 -15.29 -16.58
CA GLN A 363 0.03 -16.02 -17.52
C GLN A 363 0.98 -15.05 -18.21
N GLU A 364 2.26 -15.32 -18.12
CA GLU A 364 3.29 -14.60 -18.88
C GLU A 364 4.03 -15.60 -19.79
N LEU A 365 4.29 -15.19 -21.01
CA LEU A 365 5.17 -15.89 -21.96
C LEU A 365 6.21 -14.90 -22.45
N ARG A 366 7.48 -15.30 -22.46
CA ARG A 366 8.61 -14.50 -22.96
C ARG A 366 9.50 -15.35 -23.83
N LEU A 367 9.93 -14.77 -24.94
CA LEU A 367 10.99 -15.29 -25.79
C LEU A 367 12.13 -14.28 -25.78
N THR A 368 13.30 -14.68 -25.31
CA THR A 368 14.49 -13.85 -25.19
C THR A 368 15.56 -14.43 -26.09
N SER A 369 16.26 -13.58 -26.84
CA SER A 369 17.44 -13.97 -27.65
C SER A 369 18.72 -13.67 -26.88
N ASP A 370 19.73 -14.46 -27.18
CA ASP A 370 21.15 -14.31 -26.80
C ASP A 370 22.02 -14.63 -27.99
N PHE A 371 22.03 -13.73 -28.98
CA PHE A 371 22.81 -13.88 -30.22
C PHE A 371 24.17 -13.18 -30.07
N ASP A 372 25.20 -13.76 -30.68
CA ASP A 372 26.53 -13.14 -30.74
C ASP A 372 26.56 -11.86 -31.61
N GLY A 373 25.50 -11.58 -32.35
CA GLY A 373 25.40 -10.40 -33.22
C GLY A 373 24.93 -9.14 -32.47
N PRO A 374 24.96 -7.97 -33.15
CA PRO A 374 24.66 -6.68 -32.52
C PRO A 374 23.20 -6.50 -32.13
N LEU A 375 22.30 -7.41 -32.48
CA LEU A 375 20.87 -7.30 -32.24
C LEU A 375 20.39 -8.45 -31.33
N ASN A 376 19.87 -8.08 -30.18
CA ASN A 376 19.15 -8.99 -29.30
C ASN A 376 17.73 -8.45 -28.99
N PHE A 377 16.81 -9.34 -28.66
CA PHE A 377 15.44 -8.96 -28.38
C PHE A 377 14.81 -9.75 -27.21
N LEU A 378 13.75 -9.20 -26.64
CA LEU A 378 12.80 -9.87 -25.77
C LEU A 378 11.40 -9.58 -26.30
N LEU A 379 10.59 -10.60 -26.52
CA LEU A 379 9.18 -10.49 -26.89
C LEU A 379 8.34 -11.23 -25.85
N GLY A 380 7.19 -10.68 -25.46
CA GLY A 380 6.34 -11.33 -24.49
C GLY A 380 4.87 -11.00 -24.64
N ALA A 381 4.07 -11.83 -23.99
CA ALA A 381 2.63 -11.64 -23.82
C ALA A 381 2.25 -11.87 -22.36
N TYR A 382 1.31 -11.08 -21.86
CA TYR A 382 0.83 -11.18 -20.49
C TYR A 382 -0.69 -11.16 -20.44
N TYR A 383 -1.27 -12.11 -19.71
CA TYR A 383 -2.70 -12.18 -19.41
C TYR A 383 -2.93 -12.07 -17.92
N PHE A 384 -3.96 -11.31 -17.55
CA PHE A 384 -4.39 -11.07 -16.18
C PHE A 384 -5.90 -11.17 -16.06
N ASP A 385 -6.40 -11.95 -15.11
CA ASP A 385 -7.82 -12.10 -14.77
C ASP A 385 -8.00 -12.00 -13.26
N GLU A 386 -8.72 -10.98 -12.80
CA GLU A 386 -8.95 -10.69 -11.40
C GLU A 386 -10.43 -10.58 -11.09
N GLY A 387 -10.85 -11.22 -10.00
CA GLY A 387 -12.15 -11.01 -9.37
C GLY A 387 -11.98 -10.47 -7.96
N ILE A 388 -12.74 -9.43 -7.60
CA ILE A 388 -12.80 -8.88 -6.24
C ILE A 388 -14.26 -8.89 -5.78
N LYS A 389 -14.52 -9.49 -4.63
CA LYS A 389 -15.74 -9.29 -3.85
C LYS A 389 -15.42 -8.41 -2.67
N ASN A 390 -16.14 -7.30 -2.52
CA ASN A 390 -15.90 -6.35 -1.44
C ASN A 390 -17.23 -6.07 -0.74
N GLN A 391 -17.31 -6.44 0.54
CA GLN A 391 -18.46 -6.19 1.40
C GLN A 391 -18.05 -5.22 2.49
N GLN A 392 -18.82 -4.15 2.67
CA GLN A 392 -18.56 -3.15 3.69
C GLN A 392 -19.81 -2.85 4.50
N ALA A 393 -19.63 -2.58 5.80
CA ALA A 393 -20.70 -2.14 6.68
C ALA A 393 -20.18 -1.04 7.60
N LEU A 394 -20.85 0.11 7.58
CA LEU A 394 -20.64 1.21 8.51
C LEU A 394 -21.93 1.45 9.26
N THR A 395 -21.97 1.16 10.58
CA THR A 395 -23.19 1.27 11.39
C THR A 395 -22.99 2.26 12.55
N LEU A 396 -24.08 2.91 12.91
CA LEU A 396 -24.14 3.80 14.07
C LEU A 396 -24.12 3.00 15.38
N GLY A 397 -23.37 3.49 16.34
CA GLY A 397 -23.27 2.93 17.67
C GLY A 397 -24.40 3.36 18.60
N ARG A 398 -24.40 2.81 19.80
CA ARG A 398 -25.40 3.05 20.84
C ARG A 398 -25.50 4.54 21.25
N ASP A 399 -24.37 5.23 21.31
CA ASP A 399 -24.30 6.59 21.83
C ASP A 399 -24.49 7.65 20.74
N PHE A 400 -24.52 7.24 19.45
CA PHE A 400 -24.60 8.16 18.30
C PHE A 400 -25.80 9.09 18.36
N ARG A 401 -27.01 8.58 18.68
CA ARG A 401 -28.22 9.40 18.74
C ARG A 401 -28.10 10.55 19.75
N ASN A 402 -27.61 10.27 20.95
CA ASN A 402 -27.42 11.26 22.00
C ASN A 402 -26.29 12.25 21.63
N TYR A 403 -25.23 11.76 20.97
CA TYR A 403 -24.14 12.58 20.45
C TYR A 403 -24.64 13.56 19.37
N ALA A 404 -25.39 13.08 18.38
CA ALA A 404 -25.98 13.92 17.34
C ALA A 404 -26.96 14.96 17.92
N ASN A 405 -27.70 14.57 18.94
CA ASN A 405 -28.59 15.49 19.68
C ASN A 405 -27.81 16.57 20.42
N ALA A 406 -26.70 16.23 21.08
CA ALA A 406 -25.82 17.19 21.75
C ALA A 406 -25.18 18.15 20.74
N LEU A 407 -24.68 17.66 19.59
CA LEU A 407 -24.11 18.48 18.52
C LEU A 407 -25.11 19.50 17.97
N SER A 408 -26.38 19.14 17.87
CA SER A 408 -27.43 19.99 17.31
C SER A 408 -28.14 20.86 18.35
N GLY A 409 -27.66 20.87 19.61
CA GLY A 409 -28.34 21.61 20.69
C GLY A 409 -29.77 21.13 20.99
N GLY A 410 -30.05 19.83 20.79
CA GLY A 410 -31.36 19.22 21.00
C GLY A 410 -32.24 19.15 19.74
N ALA A 411 -31.83 19.79 18.63
CA ALA A 411 -32.67 19.88 17.43
C ALA A 411 -32.83 18.52 16.70
N TYR A 412 -31.87 17.61 16.81
CA TYR A 412 -31.89 16.32 16.13
C TYR A 412 -33.07 15.44 16.58
N THR A 413 -33.25 15.30 17.85
CA THR A 413 -34.37 14.53 18.43
C THR A 413 -35.63 15.37 18.57
N GLY A 414 -35.50 16.67 18.88
CA GLY A 414 -36.62 17.58 19.06
C GLY A 414 -37.47 17.78 17.80
N ASN A 415 -36.85 17.77 16.63
CA ASN A 415 -37.55 17.90 15.35
C ASN A 415 -37.94 16.57 14.72
N GLU A 416 -37.54 15.43 15.25
CA GLU A 416 -37.74 14.13 14.61
C GLU A 416 -39.22 13.87 14.23
N ALA A 417 -40.13 14.05 15.15
CA ALA A 417 -41.56 13.81 14.91
C ALA A 417 -42.10 14.69 13.77
N LEU A 418 -41.74 15.96 13.73
CA LEU A 418 -42.14 16.91 12.70
C LEU A 418 -41.51 16.55 11.33
N ILE A 419 -40.22 16.30 11.31
CA ILE A 419 -39.50 15.91 10.06
C ILE A 419 -40.11 14.63 9.49
N ARG A 420 -40.43 13.64 10.31
CA ARG A 420 -41.05 12.38 9.87
C ARG A 420 -42.42 12.61 9.24
N VAL A 421 -43.26 13.42 9.87
CA VAL A 421 -44.58 13.76 9.30
C VAL A 421 -44.42 14.47 7.95
N LEU A 422 -43.55 15.47 7.86
CA LEU A 422 -43.30 16.21 6.64
C LEU A 422 -42.67 15.36 5.52
N ALA A 423 -41.89 14.37 5.90
CA ALA A 423 -41.29 13.41 4.98
C ALA A 423 -42.22 12.20 4.65
N GLY A 424 -43.42 12.16 5.17
CA GLY A 424 -44.38 11.05 4.94
C GLY A 424 -43.94 9.72 5.59
N LEU A 425 -43.12 9.77 6.66
CA LEU A 425 -42.62 8.59 7.37
C LEU A 425 -43.54 8.23 8.56
N PRO A 426 -43.66 6.94 8.92
CA PRO A 426 -44.42 6.49 10.07
C PRO A 426 -43.77 7.00 11.38
N ALA A 427 -44.51 6.93 12.48
CA ALA A 427 -43.98 7.25 13.82
C ALA A 427 -42.71 6.45 14.12
N ALA A 428 -41.79 7.05 14.89
CA ALA A 428 -40.56 6.41 15.25
C ALA A 428 -40.79 5.19 16.17
N THR A 429 -40.04 4.12 15.92
CA THR A 429 -39.86 2.98 16.83
C THR A 429 -38.41 2.97 17.34
N PRO A 430 -38.07 2.18 18.36
CA PRO A 430 -36.68 2.13 18.82
C PRO A 430 -35.63 1.82 17.74
N THR A 431 -36.00 1.08 16.70
CA THR A 431 -35.11 0.70 15.59
C THR A 431 -35.18 1.67 14.41
N THR A 432 -36.23 2.46 14.28
CA THR A 432 -36.44 3.41 13.17
C THR A 432 -36.29 4.86 13.57
N GLN A 433 -36.10 5.18 14.86
CA GLN A 433 -35.77 6.54 15.28
C GLN A 433 -34.46 7.02 14.66
N PHE A 434 -34.30 8.32 14.49
CA PHE A 434 -33.08 8.87 13.92
C PHE A 434 -31.85 8.48 14.75
N GLY A 435 -30.82 7.99 14.05
CA GLY A 435 -29.57 7.56 14.72
C GLY A 435 -29.71 6.36 15.63
N ALA A 436 -30.69 5.47 15.40
CA ALA A 436 -30.80 4.23 16.18
C ALA A 436 -29.57 3.34 15.96
N GLN A 437 -29.15 2.65 17.03
CA GLN A 437 -28.07 1.68 16.99
C GLN A 437 -28.28 0.66 15.87
N GLY A 438 -27.22 0.36 15.12
CA GLY A 438 -27.23 -0.61 14.01
C GLY A 438 -27.77 -0.06 12.68
N GLN A 439 -28.37 1.14 12.65
CA GLN A 439 -28.62 1.82 11.40
C GLN A 439 -27.28 2.17 10.72
N GLY A 440 -27.23 2.12 9.41
CA GLY A 440 -25.99 2.38 8.70
C GLY A 440 -26.09 2.16 7.21
N ARG A 441 -24.92 1.97 6.59
CA ARG A 441 -24.77 1.68 5.19
C ARG A 441 -24.10 0.34 5.01
N PHE A 442 -24.62 -0.46 4.09
CA PHE A 442 -24.16 -1.80 3.74
C PHE A 442 -23.89 -1.83 2.24
N GLU A 443 -22.71 -2.28 1.87
CA GLU A 443 -22.23 -2.28 0.48
C GLU A 443 -21.75 -3.67 0.09
N ASP A 444 -22.16 -4.12 -1.09
CA ASP A 444 -21.73 -5.35 -1.72
C ASP A 444 -21.30 -5.03 -3.16
N TRP A 445 -20.03 -5.33 -3.48
CA TRP A 445 -19.41 -5.01 -4.75
C TRP A 445 -18.83 -6.27 -5.38
N ASP A 446 -19.15 -6.51 -6.65
CA ASP A 446 -18.52 -7.52 -7.51
C ASP A 446 -17.75 -6.80 -8.62
N TYR A 447 -16.44 -6.96 -8.60
CA TYR A 447 -15.53 -6.34 -9.55
C TYR A 447 -14.75 -7.40 -10.30
N LYS A 448 -14.69 -7.26 -11.63
CA LYS A 448 -13.91 -8.12 -12.53
C LYS A 448 -13.03 -7.28 -13.42
N ASN A 449 -11.75 -7.64 -13.48
CA ASN A 449 -10.77 -7.03 -14.36
C ASN A 449 -10.11 -8.09 -15.23
N LYS A 450 -10.06 -7.84 -16.55
CA LYS A 450 -9.28 -8.65 -17.50
C LYS A 450 -8.37 -7.76 -18.30
N ALA A 451 -7.08 -8.07 -18.30
CA ALA A 451 -6.10 -7.36 -19.10
C ALA A 451 -5.29 -8.32 -19.96
N PHE A 452 -4.88 -7.83 -21.12
CA PHE A 452 -3.98 -8.51 -22.02
C PHE A 452 -2.95 -7.51 -22.54
N SER A 453 -1.68 -7.92 -22.56
CA SER A 453 -0.57 -7.10 -23.07
C SER A 453 0.31 -7.90 -24.01
N ILE A 454 0.83 -7.21 -25.02
CA ILE A 454 1.96 -7.68 -25.84
C ILE A 454 3.08 -6.66 -25.67
N PHE A 455 4.27 -7.12 -25.38
CA PHE A 455 5.40 -6.25 -25.08
C PHE A 455 6.70 -6.80 -25.66
N GLY A 456 7.69 -5.93 -25.82
CA GLY A 456 9.00 -6.35 -26.25
C GLY A 456 10.03 -5.24 -26.15
N THR A 457 11.29 -5.65 -26.17
CA THR A 457 12.47 -4.78 -26.29
C THR A 457 13.39 -5.33 -27.36
N ALA A 458 14.11 -4.43 -28.01
CA ALA A 458 15.23 -4.77 -28.92
C ALA A 458 16.44 -3.94 -28.51
N ASP A 459 17.56 -4.62 -28.32
CA ASP A 459 18.85 -4.05 -27.99
C ASP A 459 19.73 -4.11 -29.25
N PHE A 460 20.26 -2.96 -29.67
CA PHE A 460 21.12 -2.85 -30.82
C PHE A 460 22.46 -2.22 -30.42
N GLU A 461 23.52 -2.99 -30.48
CA GLU A 461 24.87 -2.52 -30.24
C GLU A 461 25.34 -1.74 -31.48
N ILE A 462 25.39 -0.40 -31.35
CA ILE A 462 25.78 0.52 -32.43
C ILE A 462 27.28 0.39 -32.70
N THR A 463 28.06 0.29 -31.64
CA THR A 463 29.50 0.03 -31.63
C THR A 463 29.84 -0.58 -30.27
N GLN A 464 31.00 -1.16 -30.11
CA GLN A 464 31.43 -1.79 -28.86
C GLN A 464 31.20 -0.87 -27.68
N GLY A 465 30.40 -1.37 -26.71
CA GLY A 465 30.05 -0.66 -25.49
C GLY A 465 28.96 0.43 -25.64
N LEU A 466 28.41 0.65 -26.85
CA LEU A 466 27.32 1.62 -27.06
C LEU A 466 26.05 0.93 -27.56
N THR A 467 25.06 0.77 -26.69
CA THR A 467 23.82 0.03 -26.97
C THR A 467 22.61 0.94 -26.98
N LEU A 468 21.79 0.86 -28.01
CA LEU A 468 20.48 1.47 -28.13
C LEU A 468 19.41 0.42 -27.86
N THR A 469 18.57 0.64 -26.84
CA THR A 469 17.40 -0.21 -26.55
C THR A 469 16.11 0.53 -26.89
N GLY A 470 15.28 -0.08 -27.71
CA GLY A 470 13.89 0.34 -27.94
C GLY A 470 12.91 -0.65 -27.34
N GLY A 471 11.85 -0.14 -26.71
CA GLY A 471 10.84 -1.02 -26.10
C GLY A 471 9.41 -0.53 -26.31
N PHE A 472 8.45 -1.47 -26.32
CA PHE A 472 7.02 -1.17 -26.42
C PHE A 472 6.18 -2.13 -25.57
N ASN A 473 4.98 -1.67 -25.17
CA ASN A 473 3.93 -2.51 -24.59
C ASN A 473 2.57 -1.99 -25.03
N TYR A 474 1.76 -2.85 -25.60
CA TYR A 474 0.36 -2.55 -25.90
C TYR A 474 -0.55 -3.32 -24.95
N THR A 475 -1.26 -2.60 -24.10
CA THR A 475 -2.16 -3.15 -23.09
C THR A 475 -3.61 -2.85 -23.45
N LYS A 476 -4.49 -3.85 -23.31
CA LYS A 476 -5.96 -3.71 -23.26
C LYS A 476 -6.44 -4.10 -21.87
N ASP A 477 -7.23 -3.25 -21.23
CA ASP A 477 -7.82 -3.47 -19.91
C ASP A 477 -9.33 -3.35 -19.99
N LYS A 478 -10.07 -4.28 -19.36
CA LYS A 478 -11.54 -4.29 -19.31
C LYS A 478 -11.98 -4.52 -17.87
N LYS A 479 -12.78 -3.61 -17.34
CA LYS A 479 -13.32 -3.69 -16.00
C LYS A 479 -14.84 -3.72 -16.04
N ASN A 480 -15.44 -4.55 -15.19
CA ASN A 480 -16.87 -4.61 -14.94
C ASN A 480 -17.11 -4.52 -13.44
N LEU A 481 -18.03 -3.67 -13.05
CA LEU A 481 -18.39 -3.45 -11.65
C LEU A 481 -19.90 -3.57 -11.48
N ALA A 482 -20.33 -4.32 -10.48
CA ALA A 482 -21.69 -4.32 -9.98
C ALA A 482 -21.70 -3.95 -8.50
N SER A 483 -22.70 -3.21 -8.05
CA SER A 483 -22.87 -2.83 -6.65
C SER A 483 -24.30 -2.99 -6.19
N ASN A 484 -24.45 -3.38 -4.93
CA ASN A 484 -25.71 -3.37 -4.20
C ASN A 484 -25.47 -2.66 -2.86
N THR A 485 -25.73 -1.36 -2.83
CA THR A 485 -25.56 -0.53 -1.64
C THR A 485 -26.93 -0.18 -1.07
N THR A 486 -27.11 -0.42 0.21
CA THR A 486 -28.33 -0.08 0.95
C THR A 486 -28.01 0.78 2.16
N THR A 487 -28.86 1.74 2.49
CA THR A 487 -28.79 2.48 3.76
C THR A 487 -30.03 2.25 4.59
N THR A 488 -29.82 1.87 5.85
CA THR A 488 -30.88 1.74 6.86
C THR A 488 -30.95 2.95 7.78
N ASP A 489 -29.99 3.90 7.65
CA ASP A 489 -30.01 5.18 8.35
C ASP A 489 -31.18 6.03 7.87
N VAL A 490 -32.23 6.05 8.66
CA VAL A 490 -33.50 6.72 8.31
C VAL A 490 -33.29 8.21 8.07
N PHE A 491 -32.46 8.86 8.89
CA PHE A 491 -32.26 10.30 8.78
C PHE A 491 -31.46 10.67 7.53
N SER A 492 -30.45 9.90 7.19
CA SER A 492 -29.61 10.14 6.00
C SER A 492 -30.37 9.95 4.67
N ARG A 493 -31.53 9.30 4.68
CA ARG A 493 -32.41 9.11 3.50
C ARG A 493 -33.37 10.28 3.26
N ILE A 494 -33.53 11.18 4.22
CA ILE A 494 -34.54 12.26 4.17
C ILE A 494 -34.00 13.42 3.32
N ASP A 495 -34.78 13.87 2.36
CA ASP A 495 -34.53 15.12 1.65
C ASP A 495 -35.00 16.30 2.52
N LEU A 496 -34.07 16.94 3.21
CA LEU A 496 -34.33 18.08 4.09
C LEU A 496 -34.79 19.33 3.32
N VAL A 497 -34.52 19.41 2.01
CA VAL A 497 -35.04 20.49 1.15
C VAL A 497 -36.53 20.27 0.94
N ALA A 498 -36.93 19.04 0.57
CA ALA A 498 -38.33 18.66 0.41
C ALA A 498 -39.11 18.81 1.73
N VAL A 499 -38.50 18.44 2.87
CA VAL A 499 -39.09 18.65 4.20
C VAL A 499 -39.36 20.13 4.48
N GLY A 500 -38.40 21.02 4.19
CA GLY A 500 -38.60 22.46 4.32
C GLY A 500 -39.70 22.99 3.41
N ALA A 501 -39.75 22.52 2.15
CA ALA A 501 -40.82 22.90 1.22
C ALA A 501 -42.20 22.44 1.73
N ALA A 502 -42.33 21.23 2.26
CA ALA A 502 -43.57 20.72 2.86
C ALA A 502 -43.95 21.48 4.14
N ALA A 503 -43.02 22.07 4.85
CA ALA A 503 -43.27 22.99 5.97
C ALA A 503 -43.67 24.41 5.53
N GLY A 504 -43.77 24.69 4.21
CA GLY A 504 -44.08 26.01 3.69
C GLY A 504 -42.89 27.00 3.76
N VAL A 505 -41.70 26.53 4.02
CA VAL A 505 -40.48 27.32 4.09
C VAL A 505 -39.72 27.20 2.78
N PRO A 506 -39.63 28.26 1.94
CA PRO A 506 -38.89 28.17 0.68
C PRO A 506 -37.40 27.86 0.92
N ALA A 507 -36.83 27.03 0.09
CA ALA A 507 -35.38 26.82 0.08
C ALA A 507 -34.71 28.10 -0.42
N VAL A 508 -34.17 28.92 0.48
CA VAL A 508 -33.24 30.00 0.08
C VAL A 508 -31.88 29.37 -0.14
N ILE A 509 -31.53 29.23 -1.38
CA ILE A 509 -30.16 28.83 -1.79
C ILE A 509 -29.30 30.08 -1.73
N PRO A 510 -28.25 30.18 -0.92
CA PRO A 510 -27.30 31.27 -1.01
C PRO A 510 -26.56 31.16 -2.34
N VAL A 511 -26.84 32.06 -3.28
CA VAL A 511 -26.05 32.21 -4.50
C VAL A 511 -24.81 33.05 -4.12
N GLY A 512 -23.65 32.47 -4.26
CA GLY A 512 -22.39 33.22 -4.26
C GLY A 512 -21.59 33.13 -2.96
N GLY A 513 -20.52 32.43 -3.06
CA GLY A 513 -19.44 32.36 -2.08
C GLY A 513 -18.43 31.32 -2.49
N VAL A 514 -17.63 31.62 -3.52
CA VAL A 514 -16.40 30.90 -3.80
C VAL A 514 -15.44 31.20 -2.64
N GLY A 515 -15.38 30.31 -1.69
CA GLY A 515 -14.48 30.51 -0.57
C GLY A 515 -14.76 29.51 0.54
N ASN A 516 -13.98 28.46 0.54
CA ASN A 516 -13.89 27.47 1.61
C ASN A 516 -14.84 26.29 1.51
N THR A 517 -14.55 25.47 0.55
CA THR A 517 -15.18 24.17 0.31
C THR A 517 -14.55 23.09 1.20
N SER A 518 -14.97 22.99 2.44
CA SER A 518 -15.07 21.68 3.04
C SER A 518 -16.20 20.98 2.29
N ILE A 519 -15.88 20.09 1.38
CA ILE A 519 -16.86 19.31 0.58
C ILE A 519 -17.80 18.49 1.48
N LEU A 520 -17.40 18.24 2.73
CA LEU A 520 -18.18 17.51 3.73
C LEU A 520 -19.24 18.30 4.45
N TYR A 521 -18.99 19.58 4.66
CA TYR A 521 -19.87 20.42 5.46
C TYR A 521 -19.92 21.82 4.84
N PRO A 522 -20.77 22.05 3.85
CA PRO A 522 -21.06 23.43 3.48
C PRO A 522 -21.57 24.07 4.77
N ARG A 523 -20.81 25.03 5.29
CA ARG A 523 -21.27 25.87 6.39
C ARG A 523 -22.51 26.61 5.89
N ILE A 524 -23.67 26.07 6.15
CA ILE A 524 -24.90 26.86 6.17
C ILE A 524 -24.87 27.66 7.48
N THR A 525 -23.91 28.57 7.52
CA THR A 525 -23.82 29.55 8.58
C THR A 525 -24.70 30.70 8.18
N ARG A 526 -25.87 30.73 8.73
CA ARG A 526 -26.84 31.82 8.68
C ARG A 526 -27.40 32.11 7.29
N CYS A 527 -28.71 32.23 7.25
CA CYS A 527 -29.37 32.97 6.17
C CYS A 527 -28.67 34.32 5.97
N PRO A 528 -28.31 34.70 4.75
CA PRO A 528 -27.77 36.04 4.51
C PRO A 528 -28.76 37.07 5.06
N ASN A 529 -28.28 37.95 5.92
CA ASN A 529 -29.04 39.09 6.37
C ASN A 529 -29.16 40.07 5.17
N THR A 530 -30.16 39.87 4.35
CA THR A 530 -30.48 40.86 3.30
C THR A 530 -31.32 41.94 3.96
N ASN A 531 -30.66 43.04 4.29
CA ASN A 531 -31.24 44.35 4.58
C ASN A 531 -32.76 44.35 4.86
N GLY A 532 -33.20 43.97 6.07
CA GLY A 532 -34.54 44.22 6.58
C GLY A 532 -35.70 43.37 6.08
N ALA A 533 -35.51 42.46 5.12
CA ALA A 533 -36.51 41.47 4.75
C ALA A 533 -36.25 40.16 5.51
N ALA A 534 -37.24 39.67 6.27
CA ALA A 534 -37.16 38.38 6.97
C ALA A 534 -37.04 37.27 5.95
N SER A 535 -35.82 36.81 5.64
CA SER A 535 -35.59 35.61 4.86
C SER A 535 -35.85 34.40 5.75
N VAL A 536 -36.93 33.68 5.51
CA VAL A 536 -37.26 32.44 6.22
C VAL A 536 -36.41 31.35 5.63
N CYS A 537 -35.37 30.94 6.35
CA CYS A 537 -34.53 29.79 5.97
C CYS A 537 -35.16 28.50 6.43
N ASN A 538 -34.93 27.44 5.64
CA ASN A 538 -35.28 26.09 6.04
C ASN A 538 -34.45 25.68 7.29
N PRO A 539 -35.07 25.59 8.48
CA PRO A 539 -34.34 25.33 9.73
C PRO A 539 -33.77 23.92 9.79
N PHE A 540 -34.28 22.97 8.99
CA PHE A 540 -33.83 21.58 8.98
C PHE A 540 -32.47 21.40 8.30
N LEU A 541 -32.06 22.35 7.44
CA LEU A 541 -30.77 22.29 6.76
C LEU A 541 -29.57 22.36 7.71
N GLY A 542 -29.72 22.92 8.91
CA GLY A 542 -28.71 22.88 9.96
C GLY A 542 -28.39 21.47 10.45
N LEU A 543 -29.26 20.49 10.23
CA LEU A 543 -29.08 19.10 10.61
C LEU A 543 -28.42 18.25 9.51
N GLN A 544 -28.24 18.81 8.30
CA GLN A 544 -27.70 18.07 7.17
C GLN A 544 -26.30 17.45 7.45
N ALA A 545 -25.46 18.12 8.22
CA ALA A 545 -24.14 17.63 8.62
C ALA A 545 -24.19 16.32 9.42
N LEU A 546 -25.38 15.91 9.90
CA LEU A 546 -25.60 14.64 10.61
C LEU A 546 -26.11 13.51 9.70
N GLN A 547 -26.24 13.74 8.40
CA GLN A 547 -26.61 12.73 7.40
C GLN A 547 -25.38 12.00 6.88
N PHE A 548 -24.75 11.15 7.70
CA PHE A 548 -23.47 10.52 7.40
C PHE A 548 -23.55 9.39 6.35
N ASN A 549 -24.69 8.71 6.25
CA ASN A 549 -24.89 7.52 5.43
C ASN A 549 -25.82 7.81 4.24
N ALA A 550 -25.47 8.81 3.43
CA ALA A 550 -26.26 9.16 2.24
C ALA A 550 -26.45 7.97 1.30
N PRO A 551 -27.64 7.84 0.66
CA PRO A 551 -27.88 6.75 -0.29
C PRO A 551 -27.03 6.89 -1.57
N PHE A 552 -26.78 5.75 -2.25
CA PHE A 552 -26.07 5.66 -3.53
C PHE A 552 -26.92 5.12 -4.65
N LEU A 553 -26.50 5.41 -5.88
CA LEU A 553 -26.97 4.68 -7.06
C LEU A 553 -26.10 3.43 -7.26
N ASN A 554 -26.77 2.28 -7.36
CA ASN A 554 -26.12 1.02 -7.65
C ASN A 554 -25.73 0.89 -9.12
N PHE A 555 -24.82 -0.01 -9.42
CA PHE A 555 -24.45 -0.45 -10.75
C PHE A 555 -24.91 -1.89 -11.01
N PRO A 556 -25.21 -2.25 -12.27
CA PRO A 556 -25.54 -1.33 -13.37
C PRO A 556 -26.88 -0.64 -13.16
N ASN A 557 -27.10 0.50 -13.82
CA ASN A 557 -28.40 1.16 -13.88
C ASN A 557 -28.68 1.62 -15.33
N SER A 558 -29.83 2.28 -15.58
CA SER A 558 -30.22 2.69 -16.93
C SER A 558 -29.31 3.75 -17.57
N VAL A 559 -28.42 4.39 -16.81
CA VAL A 559 -27.50 5.45 -17.27
C VAL A 559 -26.05 4.97 -17.25
N GLU A 560 -25.67 4.16 -16.25
CA GLU A 560 -24.31 3.71 -16.03
C GLU A 560 -24.24 2.18 -16.04
N ASP A 561 -23.49 1.60 -16.96
CA ASP A 561 -23.37 0.15 -17.14
C ASP A 561 -22.30 -0.51 -16.24
N GLY A 562 -21.56 0.26 -15.44
CA GLY A 562 -20.50 -0.22 -14.55
C GLY A 562 -19.27 -0.75 -15.30
N ARG A 563 -19.02 -0.33 -16.54
CA ARG A 563 -17.95 -0.86 -17.39
C ARG A 563 -16.96 0.21 -17.79
N THR A 564 -15.67 -0.15 -17.79
CA THR A 564 -14.62 0.66 -18.41
C THR A 564 -13.75 -0.20 -19.32
N ARG A 565 -13.18 0.44 -20.35
CA ARG A 565 -12.29 -0.20 -21.32
C ARG A 565 -11.17 0.78 -21.66
N ASP A 566 -9.97 0.39 -21.36
CA ASP A 566 -8.78 1.17 -21.64
C ASP A 566 -7.88 0.42 -22.61
N SER A 567 -7.16 1.17 -23.43
CA SER A 567 -6.07 0.63 -24.25
C SER A 567 -4.96 1.65 -24.36
N LYS A 568 -3.72 1.20 -24.25
CA LYS A 568 -2.55 2.08 -24.29
C LYS A 568 -1.35 1.40 -24.90
N LEU A 569 -0.66 2.14 -25.76
CA LEU A 569 0.70 1.85 -26.16
C LEU A 569 1.64 2.66 -25.28
N THR A 570 2.51 1.98 -24.53
CA THR A 570 3.66 2.58 -23.85
C THR A 570 4.93 2.20 -24.60
N TYR A 571 5.95 3.05 -24.51
CA TYR A 571 7.22 2.83 -25.18
C TYR A 571 8.36 3.42 -24.36
N SER A 572 9.57 2.93 -24.65
CA SER A 572 10.81 3.42 -24.06
C SER A 572 11.92 3.45 -25.12
N ALA A 573 12.85 4.35 -24.93
CA ALA A 573 14.12 4.40 -25.66
C ALA A 573 15.24 4.65 -24.65
N ARG A 574 16.35 3.93 -24.82
CA ARG A 574 17.48 4.02 -23.90
C ARG A 574 18.77 3.91 -24.69
N LEU A 575 19.72 4.76 -24.36
CA LEU A 575 21.10 4.69 -24.87
C LEU A 575 22.00 4.42 -23.67
N ALA A 576 22.74 3.33 -23.70
CA ALA A 576 23.72 2.94 -22.70
C ALA A 576 25.10 2.99 -23.31
N TRP A 577 26.07 3.52 -22.58
CA TRP A 577 27.46 3.62 -22.98
C TRP A 577 28.40 3.15 -21.89
N GLU A 578 29.00 2.01 -22.12
CA GLU A 578 30.10 1.45 -21.33
C GLU A 578 31.41 2.15 -21.74
N ALA A 579 31.65 3.30 -21.09
CA ALA A 579 32.83 4.12 -21.40
C ALA A 579 34.15 3.42 -21.02
N THR A 580 34.11 2.61 -19.97
CA THR A 580 35.18 1.70 -19.53
C THR A 580 34.52 0.55 -18.74
N ASP A 581 35.28 -0.52 -18.47
CA ASP A 581 34.81 -1.65 -17.63
C ASP A 581 34.25 -1.22 -16.25
N ASN A 582 34.63 -0.04 -15.79
CA ASN A 582 34.26 0.48 -14.48
C ASN A 582 33.24 1.64 -14.53
N LEU A 583 32.86 2.11 -15.73
CA LEU A 583 32.11 3.36 -15.85
C LEU A 583 31.04 3.28 -16.96
N ASN A 584 29.82 3.33 -16.55
CA ASN A 584 28.64 3.19 -17.40
C ASN A 584 27.78 4.44 -17.35
N PHE A 585 27.40 4.99 -18.50
CA PHE A 585 26.45 6.10 -18.63
C PHE A 585 25.18 5.60 -19.33
N TYR A 586 24.04 6.15 -18.95
CA TYR A 586 22.82 5.95 -19.71
C TYR A 586 21.96 7.20 -19.79
N ALA A 587 21.23 7.32 -20.90
CA ALA A 587 20.13 8.26 -21.07
C ALA A 587 18.88 7.49 -21.45
N SER A 588 17.75 7.79 -20.82
CA SER A 588 16.51 7.09 -21.10
C SER A 588 15.30 8.02 -21.16
N TYR A 589 14.35 7.62 -22.00
CA TYR A 589 12.98 8.14 -22.04
C TYR A 589 12.02 6.98 -21.90
N GLY A 590 11.05 7.09 -20.98
CA GLY A 590 10.08 6.05 -20.74
C GLY A 590 8.67 6.60 -20.55
N THR A 591 7.68 5.79 -20.94
CA THR A 591 6.26 6.07 -20.69
C THR A 591 5.63 4.99 -19.83
N GLY A 592 4.61 5.37 -19.05
CA GLY A 592 3.89 4.46 -18.16
C GLY A 592 2.39 4.66 -18.25
N PHE A 593 1.66 3.64 -17.81
CA PHE A 593 0.22 3.60 -17.87
C PHE A 593 -0.36 2.92 -16.61
N LYS A 594 -1.40 3.54 -16.06
CA LYS A 594 -2.29 2.92 -15.10
C LYS A 594 -3.72 3.06 -15.59
N ALA A 595 -4.46 1.96 -15.60
CA ALA A 595 -5.82 1.93 -16.10
C ALA A 595 -6.79 2.71 -15.18
N THR A 596 -8.01 2.97 -15.65
CA THR A 596 -9.12 3.52 -14.88
C THR A 596 -9.29 2.78 -13.56
N SER A 597 -9.40 3.52 -12.46
CA SER A 597 -9.73 2.99 -11.13
C SER A 597 -11.17 3.33 -10.75
N TRP A 598 -11.88 2.38 -10.15
CA TRP A 598 -13.24 2.58 -9.65
C TRP A 598 -13.22 2.94 -8.16
N ASN A 599 -14.14 3.82 -7.75
CA ASN A 599 -14.33 4.14 -6.34
C ASN A 599 -15.27 3.10 -5.70
N MET A 600 -14.70 2.08 -5.07
CA MET A 600 -15.40 1.02 -4.33
C MET A 600 -15.36 1.27 -2.83
N SER A 601 -15.43 2.53 -2.40
CA SER A 601 -15.50 2.95 -1.02
C SER A 601 -16.75 3.77 -0.77
N PHE A 602 -16.98 4.16 0.48
CA PHE A 602 -18.17 4.85 0.97
C PHE A 602 -18.57 6.13 0.21
N ASP A 603 -17.87 6.51 -0.83
CA ASP A 603 -18.10 7.71 -1.61
C ASP A 603 -18.24 7.50 -3.12
N SER A 604 -18.76 6.36 -3.56
CA SER A 604 -19.04 6.10 -4.97
C SER A 604 -20.32 6.80 -5.42
N ARG A 605 -20.20 8.02 -5.96
CA ARG A 605 -21.34 8.88 -6.30
C ARG A 605 -21.35 9.25 -7.78
N PRO A 606 -22.54 9.64 -8.35
CA PRO A 606 -22.66 10.12 -9.72
C PRO A 606 -21.80 11.37 -9.99
N PHE A 607 -21.74 11.77 -11.27
CA PHE A 607 -20.97 12.93 -11.68
C PHE A 607 -21.54 14.24 -11.14
N ALA A 608 -20.69 15.24 -10.93
CA ALA A 608 -21.08 16.55 -10.43
C ALA A 608 -22.18 17.23 -11.27
N ALA A 609 -22.21 16.96 -12.59
CA ALA A 609 -23.25 17.49 -13.49
C ALA A 609 -24.66 16.97 -13.18
N ASP A 610 -24.81 15.89 -12.43
CA ASP A 610 -26.10 15.34 -12.04
C ASP A 610 -26.72 16.03 -10.81
N PHE A 611 -26.02 17.00 -10.20
CA PHE A 611 -26.45 17.68 -8.97
C PHE A 611 -26.79 19.15 -9.19
N ILE A 612 -27.72 19.66 -8.42
CA ILE A 612 -28.07 21.07 -8.40
C ILE A 612 -26.99 21.83 -7.62
N ALA A 613 -26.34 22.79 -8.27
CA ALA A 613 -25.34 23.63 -7.63
C ALA A 613 -25.98 24.44 -6.47
N GLY A 614 -25.29 24.44 -5.32
CA GLY A 614 -25.73 25.17 -4.13
C GLY A 614 -26.89 24.51 -3.38
N SER A 615 -27.32 23.30 -3.77
CA SER A 615 -28.28 22.56 -2.92
C SER A 615 -27.63 22.22 -1.57
N PRO A 616 -28.42 22.17 -0.48
CA PRO A 616 -27.89 21.94 0.86
C PRO A 616 -27.13 20.60 0.98
N ALA A 617 -27.56 19.60 0.20
CA ALA A 617 -26.91 18.31 0.12
C ALA A 617 -25.76 18.31 -0.89
N GLN A 618 -25.48 19.41 -1.58
CA GLN A 618 -24.71 19.40 -2.83
C GLN A 618 -25.12 18.23 -3.75
N GLY A 619 -26.30 17.71 -3.51
CA GLY A 619 -26.71 16.43 -3.94
C GLY A 619 -28.10 16.40 -4.52
N ALA A 620 -28.83 17.49 -4.58
CA ALA A 620 -30.05 17.50 -5.34
C ALA A 620 -29.70 17.50 -6.84
N PRO A 621 -30.15 16.49 -7.60
CA PRO A 621 -29.80 16.36 -9.02
C PRO A 621 -30.18 17.60 -9.82
N GLN A 622 -29.29 18.00 -10.74
CA GLN A 622 -29.59 19.10 -11.65
C GLN A 622 -30.57 18.67 -12.77
N ALA A 623 -31.37 19.58 -13.21
CA ALA A 623 -32.16 19.40 -14.44
C ALA A 623 -31.45 20.15 -15.59
N PRO A 624 -31.29 19.54 -16.78
CA PRO A 624 -31.70 18.18 -17.18
C PRO A 624 -30.56 17.18 -17.13
N SER A 625 -30.30 16.55 -15.98
CA SER A 625 -29.28 15.48 -15.94
C SER A 625 -29.80 14.14 -16.47
N ALA A 626 -28.91 13.29 -16.97
CA ALA A 626 -29.29 11.96 -17.45
C ALA A 626 -29.87 11.10 -16.31
N ILE A 627 -29.29 11.20 -15.10
CA ILE A 627 -29.76 10.51 -13.88
C ILE A 627 -31.18 10.96 -13.53
N ARG A 628 -31.45 12.26 -13.56
CA ARG A 628 -32.78 12.80 -13.26
C ARG A 628 -33.82 12.42 -14.33
N THR A 629 -33.44 12.51 -15.60
CA THR A 629 -34.30 12.13 -16.71
C THR A 629 -34.69 10.66 -16.66
N ALA A 630 -33.78 9.80 -16.20
CA ALA A 630 -34.02 8.37 -15.99
C ALA A 630 -34.81 8.05 -14.70
N GLY A 631 -35.20 9.05 -13.89
CA GLY A 631 -35.88 8.84 -12.62
C GLY A 631 -35.04 8.25 -11.50
N LEU A 632 -33.72 8.31 -11.62
CA LEU A 632 -32.76 7.74 -10.67
C LEU A 632 -32.24 8.76 -9.64
N ALA A 633 -32.82 9.96 -9.58
CA ALA A 633 -32.43 10.97 -8.60
C ALA A 633 -32.70 10.50 -7.17
N LEU A 634 -31.68 10.52 -6.33
CA LEU A 634 -31.76 10.19 -4.91
C LEU A 634 -31.57 11.45 -4.06
N PRO A 635 -32.29 11.61 -2.91
CA PRO A 635 -32.04 12.71 -2.02
C PRO A 635 -30.66 12.60 -1.37
N ASN A 636 -30.07 13.75 -1.03
CA ASN A 636 -28.80 13.84 -0.29
C ASN A 636 -27.59 13.19 -0.98
N LEU A 637 -27.66 12.93 -2.27
CA LEU A 637 -26.58 12.45 -3.08
C LEU A 637 -25.54 13.57 -3.26
N VAL A 638 -24.27 13.34 -2.93
CA VAL A 638 -23.19 14.32 -3.01
C VAL A 638 -22.40 14.16 -4.31
N SER A 639 -21.97 15.27 -4.92
CA SER A 639 -21.17 15.24 -6.15
C SER A 639 -19.81 14.55 -5.93
N GLY A 640 -19.37 13.80 -6.93
CA GLY A 640 -18.11 13.06 -6.91
C GLY A 640 -17.88 12.34 -8.22
N THR A 641 -16.83 11.55 -8.30
CA THR A 641 -16.57 10.68 -9.44
C THR A 641 -16.72 9.22 -9.05
N ARG A 642 -17.31 8.44 -9.94
CA ARG A 642 -17.47 6.98 -9.78
C ARG A 642 -16.18 6.24 -10.15
N TYR A 643 -15.39 6.83 -11.02
CA TYR A 643 -14.08 6.31 -11.44
C TYR A 643 -13.11 7.46 -11.75
N ALA A 644 -11.82 7.19 -11.66
CA ALA A 644 -10.76 8.08 -12.09
C ALA A 644 -10.23 7.64 -13.46
N LEU A 645 -9.96 8.63 -14.33
CA LEU A 645 -9.40 8.40 -15.66
C LEU A 645 -8.00 7.78 -15.59
N PRO A 646 -7.54 7.10 -16.65
CA PRO A 646 -6.22 6.49 -16.70
C PRO A 646 -5.07 7.47 -16.47
N GLU A 647 -4.04 7.04 -15.74
CA GLU A 647 -2.78 7.77 -15.60
C GLU A 647 -1.89 7.56 -16.84
N ASN A 648 -1.20 8.63 -17.25
CA ASN A 648 -0.17 8.59 -18.28
C ASN A 648 1.11 9.19 -17.72
N ALA A 649 2.09 8.33 -17.47
CA ALA A 649 3.40 8.74 -16.96
C ALA A 649 4.40 8.95 -18.08
N THR A 650 5.34 9.87 -17.86
CA THR A 650 6.54 10.08 -18.68
C THR A 650 7.73 10.33 -17.77
N VAL A 651 8.91 9.83 -18.16
CA VAL A 651 10.18 10.10 -17.47
C VAL A 651 11.30 10.30 -18.46
N MET A 652 12.20 11.24 -18.14
CA MET A 652 13.53 11.37 -18.76
C MET A 652 14.56 11.18 -17.64
N GLU A 653 15.60 10.40 -17.93
CA GLU A 653 16.66 10.10 -16.95
C GLU A 653 18.04 10.18 -17.62
N LEU A 654 18.99 10.66 -16.85
CA LEU A 654 20.43 10.55 -17.10
C LEU A 654 21.04 9.84 -15.91
N GLY A 655 21.78 8.78 -16.16
CA GLY A 655 22.42 7.99 -15.11
C GLY A 655 23.88 7.72 -15.36
N LEU A 656 24.59 7.56 -14.26
CA LEU A 656 25.98 7.18 -14.20
C LEU A 656 26.11 6.05 -13.19
N LYS A 657 26.77 4.96 -13.57
CA LYS A 657 27.14 3.84 -12.71
C LYS A 657 28.64 3.62 -12.76
N ALA A 658 29.21 3.45 -11.60
CA ALA A 658 30.66 3.31 -11.47
C ALA A 658 31.00 2.23 -10.42
N LYS A 659 31.98 1.38 -10.73
CA LYS A 659 32.49 0.34 -9.83
C LYS A 659 34.00 0.20 -9.98
N TRP A 660 34.70 0.34 -8.86
CA TRP A 660 36.12 0.04 -8.70
C TRP A 660 36.27 -0.87 -7.47
N ASP A 661 37.43 -1.42 -7.25
CA ASP A 661 37.67 -2.40 -6.19
C ASP A 661 37.09 -2.03 -4.81
N ARG A 662 37.18 -0.75 -4.45
CA ARG A 662 36.78 -0.27 -3.10
C ARG A 662 35.63 0.74 -3.11
N VAL A 663 35.15 1.13 -4.29
CA VAL A 663 34.13 2.18 -4.43
C VAL A 663 33.14 1.78 -5.50
N ALA A 664 31.88 1.82 -5.17
CA ALA A 664 30.81 1.69 -6.17
C ALA A 664 29.72 2.71 -5.92
N PHE A 665 29.19 3.32 -6.98
CA PHE A 665 28.04 4.21 -6.84
C PHE A 665 27.20 4.31 -8.12
N ASN A 666 25.95 4.68 -7.92
CA ASN A 666 24.97 4.99 -8.96
C ASN A 666 24.43 6.40 -8.72
N LEU A 667 24.40 7.22 -9.75
CA LEU A 667 23.81 8.56 -9.73
C LEU A 667 22.79 8.69 -10.84
N THR A 668 21.59 9.15 -10.53
CA THR A 668 20.52 9.38 -11.50
C THR A 668 19.92 10.76 -11.33
N ILE A 669 19.78 11.49 -12.43
CA ILE A 669 19.03 12.75 -12.49
C ILE A 669 17.79 12.48 -13.35
N PHE A 670 16.63 12.94 -12.93
CA PHE A 670 15.39 12.64 -13.64
C PHE A 670 14.37 13.79 -13.61
N ASP A 671 13.49 13.78 -14.62
CA ASP A 671 12.27 14.60 -14.71
C ASP A 671 11.11 13.65 -15.04
N GLN A 672 10.20 13.44 -14.07
CA GLN A 672 9.05 12.54 -14.17
C GLN A 672 7.76 13.31 -14.01
N SER A 673 6.75 12.97 -14.82
CA SER A 673 5.40 13.53 -14.66
C SER A 673 4.33 12.50 -14.93
N ILE A 674 3.18 12.64 -14.26
CA ILE A 674 1.98 11.82 -14.49
C ILE A 674 0.81 12.76 -14.78
N LYS A 675 0.21 12.62 -15.96
CA LYS A 675 -1.07 13.26 -16.33
C LYS A 675 -2.22 12.41 -15.82
N ASN A 676 -3.30 13.06 -15.36
CA ASN A 676 -4.47 12.44 -14.75
C ASN A 676 -4.10 11.58 -13.53
N PHE A 677 -3.13 12.00 -12.72
CA PHE A 677 -2.76 11.29 -11.50
C PHE A 677 -4.01 11.06 -10.62
N GLN A 678 -4.24 9.80 -10.21
CA GLN A 678 -5.42 9.41 -9.45
C GLN A 678 -5.20 9.70 -7.97
N GLY A 679 -5.85 10.71 -7.44
CA GLY A 679 -5.84 11.06 -6.03
C GLY A 679 -7.04 10.48 -5.29
N ASN A 680 -6.80 9.80 -4.16
CA ASN A 680 -7.82 9.28 -3.26
C ASN A 680 -7.69 9.94 -1.88
N SER A 681 -8.67 10.75 -1.51
CA SER A 681 -8.63 11.58 -0.30
C SER A 681 -9.74 11.20 0.66
N PHE A 682 -9.39 10.95 1.93
CA PHE A 682 -10.38 10.73 2.98
C PHE A 682 -10.96 12.06 3.48
N ILE A 683 -12.26 12.14 3.59
CA ILE A 683 -13.00 13.35 3.92
C ILE A 683 -13.85 13.23 5.20
N GLY A 684 -13.52 12.30 6.11
CA GLY A 684 -14.16 12.12 7.43
C GLY A 684 -15.17 11.00 7.52
N THR A 685 -15.89 10.69 6.42
CA THR A 685 -16.87 9.57 6.37
C THR A 685 -16.78 8.74 5.10
N GLY A 686 -15.94 9.14 4.15
CA GLY A 686 -15.77 8.45 2.87
C GLY A 686 -14.53 8.93 2.12
N PHE A 687 -14.32 8.37 0.93
CA PHE A 687 -13.18 8.69 0.07
C PHE A 687 -13.63 9.35 -1.23
N VAL A 688 -12.99 10.45 -1.59
CA VAL A 688 -13.17 11.12 -2.87
C VAL A 688 -12.03 10.72 -3.80
N LEU A 689 -12.39 10.03 -4.89
CA LEU A 689 -11.46 9.68 -5.96
C LEU A 689 -11.54 10.75 -7.06
N THR A 690 -10.43 11.38 -7.39
CA THR A 690 -10.33 12.43 -8.41
C THR A 690 -9.05 12.28 -9.24
N ASN A 691 -8.96 13.02 -10.33
CA ASN A 691 -7.71 13.13 -11.09
C ASN A 691 -7.07 14.50 -10.85
N ALA A 692 -5.81 14.53 -10.42
CA ALA A 692 -4.96 15.69 -10.64
C ALA A 692 -4.67 15.80 -12.15
N GLY A 693 -4.83 16.98 -12.73
CA GLY A 693 -4.56 17.19 -14.15
C GLY A 693 -3.13 16.81 -14.53
N LYS A 694 -2.15 17.20 -13.70
CA LYS A 694 -0.75 16.80 -13.81
C LYS A 694 -0.02 16.94 -12.48
N GLN A 695 0.76 15.93 -12.12
CA GLN A 695 1.77 15.97 -11.07
C GLN A 695 3.15 15.72 -11.69
N SER A 696 4.16 16.45 -11.25
CA SER A 696 5.55 16.27 -11.70
C SER A 696 6.52 16.22 -10.52
N THR A 697 7.67 15.60 -10.75
CA THR A 697 8.78 15.54 -9.79
C THR A 697 10.09 15.57 -10.56
N LYS A 698 10.97 16.52 -10.25
CA LYS A 698 12.38 16.51 -10.66
C LYS A 698 13.20 16.06 -9.49
N GLY A 699 14.29 15.34 -9.75
CA GLY A 699 15.09 14.86 -8.65
C GLY A 699 16.46 14.33 -9.01
N ILE A 700 17.21 14.06 -7.94
CA ILE A 700 18.53 13.44 -7.99
C ILE A 700 18.52 12.28 -7.01
N GLU A 701 19.01 11.13 -7.45
CA GLU A 701 19.14 9.92 -6.63
C GLU A 701 20.60 9.45 -6.68
N PHE A 702 21.09 9.05 -5.51
CA PHE A 702 22.44 8.53 -5.33
C PHE A 702 22.36 7.29 -4.44
N ASP A 703 23.04 6.22 -4.84
CA ASP A 703 23.31 5.04 -4.03
C ASP A 703 24.80 4.71 -4.18
N GLY A 704 25.54 4.58 -3.06
CA GLY A 704 26.96 4.30 -3.13
C GLY A 704 27.51 3.63 -1.87
N SER A 705 28.65 2.96 -2.04
CA SER A 705 29.43 2.38 -0.97
C SER A 705 30.92 2.58 -1.19
N VAL A 706 31.65 2.59 -0.11
CA VAL A 706 33.11 2.62 -0.08
C VAL A 706 33.65 1.72 1.02
N ASN A 707 34.69 0.96 0.72
CA ASN A 707 35.44 0.13 1.65
C ASN A 707 36.83 0.76 1.89
N PRO A 708 36.96 1.73 2.81
CA PRO A 708 38.25 2.39 3.06
C PRO A 708 39.36 1.39 3.48
N VAL A 709 38.95 0.36 4.20
CA VAL A 709 39.74 -0.83 4.56
C VAL A 709 38.81 -2.05 4.48
N ASP A 710 39.36 -3.25 4.34
CA ASP A 710 38.54 -4.49 4.14
C ASP A 710 37.55 -4.73 5.30
N ALA A 711 37.94 -4.32 6.52
CA ALA A 711 37.08 -4.44 7.69
C ALA A 711 35.92 -3.41 7.77
N LEU A 712 35.94 -2.34 6.97
CA LEU A 712 34.97 -1.24 7.09
C LEU A 712 34.29 -0.93 5.77
N GLN A 713 32.97 -1.10 5.74
CA GLN A 713 32.09 -0.65 4.67
C GLN A 713 31.28 0.56 5.11
N LEU A 714 31.32 1.63 4.33
CA LEU A 714 30.45 2.79 4.48
C LEU A 714 29.49 2.85 3.30
N ARG A 715 28.22 3.11 3.57
CA ARG A 715 27.15 3.24 2.57
C ARG A 715 26.48 4.59 2.71
N ALA A 716 26.08 5.15 1.57
CA ALA A 716 25.26 6.34 1.53
C ALA A 716 24.24 6.24 0.40
N SER A 717 23.00 6.52 0.71
CA SER A 717 21.93 6.63 -0.30
C SER A 717 21.13 7.89 -0.01
N PHE A 718 20.80 8.67 -1.03
CA PHE A 718 19.89 9.80 -0.88
C PHE A 718 19.02 10.01 -2.11
N THR A 719 17.86 10.60 -1.87
CA THR A 719 16.91 11.03 -2.89
C THR A 719 16.51 12.48 -2.60
N TYR A 720 16.81 13.38 -3.51
CA TYR A 720 16.33 14.75 -3.49
C TYR A 720 15.21 14.91 -4.52
N LEU A 721 14.06 15.45 -4.10
CA LEU A 721 12.85 15.60 -4.90
C LEU A 721 12.36 17.05 -4.87
N ASP A 722 11.88 17.54 -6.01
CA ASP A 722 11.06 18.75 -6.11
C ASP A 722 9.67 18.41 -6.70
N PRO A 723 8.78 17.82 -5.86
CA PRO A 723 7.47 17.37 -6.30
C PRO A 723 6.47 18.52 -6.34
N LYS A 724 5.57 18.48 -7.35
CA LYS A 724 4.58 19.54 -7.55
C LYS A 724 3.31 19.01 -8.21
N TYR A 725 2.15 19.47 -7.75
CA TYR A 725 0.92 19.44 -8.54
C TYR A 725 0.98 20.57 -9.58
N ASP A 726 1.29 20.29 -10.83
CA ASP A 726 1.26 21.31 -11.88
C ASP A 726 -0.16 21.82 -12.11
N SER A 727 -1.15 20.92 -11.99
CA SER A 727 -2.58 21.24 -12.06
C SER A 727 -3.39 20.24 -11.23
N TYR A 728 -4.13 20.74 -10.22
CA TYR A 728 -5.05 19.94 -9.41
C TYR A 728 -6.22 20.79 -8.92
N LEU A 729 -7.08 21.22 -9.86
CA LEU A 729 -8.17 22.16 -9.62
C LEU A 729 -9.32 21.57 -8.79
N ALA A 730 -9.61 20.28 -8.95
CA ALA A 730 -10.77 19.60 -8.37
C ALA A 730 -10.34 18.56 -7.33
N SER A 731 -9.46 18.91 -6.41
CA SER A 731 -9.16 18.02 -5.27
C SER A 731 -10.30 18.03 -4.24
N ALA A 732 -10.28 17.05 -3.33
CA ALA A 732 -11.19 17.04 -2.19
C ALA A 732 -11.07 18.28 -1.28
N PHE A 733 -9.99 19.06 -1.41
CA PHE A 733 -9.67 20.23 -0.58
C PHE A 733 -9.57 21.53 -1.38
N GLY A 734 -10.12 21.55 -2.60
CA GLY A 734 -10.07 22.69 -3.51
C GLY A 734 -8.86 22.65 -4.45
N ASP A 735 -8.42 23.82 -4.92
CA ASP A 735 -7.29 23.93 -5.85
C ASP A 735 -5.94 23.76 -5.12
N LEU A 736 -5.24 22.67 -5.41
CA LEU A 736 -3.91 22.36 -4.91
C LEU A 736 -2.80 22.64 -5.94
N SER A 737 -3.13 23.26 -7.09
CA SER A 737 -2.15 23.59 -8.12
C SER A 737 -0.99 24.42 -7.56
N GLY A 738 0.21 24.07 -7.96
CA GLY A 738 1.44 24.72 -7.48
C GLY A 738 1.97 24.20 -6.13
N GLN A 739 1.22 23.42 -5.39
CA GLN A 739 1.65 22.87 -4.09
C GLN A 739 2.43 21.56 -4.27
N ALA A 740 3.33 21.26 -3.32
CA ALA A 740 3.95 19.96 -3.22
C ALA A 740 2.95 18.93 -2.65
N PRO A 741 2.87 17.70 -3.16
CA PRO A 741 2.07 16.63 -2.56
C PRO A 741 2.46 16.37 -1.11
N ALA A 742 1.48 16.12 -0.25
CA ALA A 742 1.75 15.80 1.13
C ALA A 742 2.46 14.45 1.26
N GLY A 743 3.26 14.33 2.30
CA GLY A 743 3.97 13.12 2.63
C GLY A 743 5.18 12.82 1.74
N VAL A 744 5.59 13.72 0.86
CA VAL A 744 6.79 13.57 0.01
C VAL A 744 7.87 14.50 0.53
N PRO A 745 8.91 14.01 1.24
CA PRO A 745 10.02 14.84 1.71
C PRO A 745 10.87 15.28 0.52
N LYS A 746 11.39 16.52 0.58
CA LYS A 746 12.34 17.02 -0.43
C LYS A 746 13.67 16.29 -0.39
N LEU A 747 14.09 15.83 0.78
CA LEU A 747 15.30 15.05 0.97
C LEU A 747 14.98 13.85 1.86
N SER A 748 15.35 12.67 1.38
CA SER A 748 15.40 11.43 2.16
C SER A 748 16.79 10.85 1.97
N ALA A 749 17.44 10.41 3.06
CA ALA A 749 18.79 9.87 3.01
C ALA A 749 18.98 8.76 4.03
N THR A 750 19.84 7.80 3.71
CA THR A 750 20.29 6.75 4.64
C THR A 750 21.82 6.67 4.59
N TRP A 751 22.46 6.67 5.74
CA TRP A 751 23.88 6.42 5.89
C TRP A 751 24.07 5.14 6.71
N GLY A 752 24.88 4.24 6.19
CA GLY A 752 25.17 2.96 6.84
C GLY A 752 26.67 2.77 7.05
N ALA A 753 27.03 2.11 8.13
CA ALA A 753 28.38 1.65 8.39
C ALA A 753 28.36 0.21 8.89
N THR A 754 29.22 -0.65 8.32
CA THR A 754 29.44 -2.01 8.79
C THR A 754 30.91 -2.19 9.05
N TYR A 755 31.28 -2.60 10.27
CA TYR A 755 32.66 -2.91 10.66
C TYR A 755 32.74 -4.37 11.08
N THR A 756 33.62 -5.14 10.45
CA THR A 756 33.84 -6.56 10.73
C THR A 756 35.22 -6.71 11.38
N ALA A 757 35.27 -7.20 12.61
CA ALA A 757 36.48 -7.56 13.32
C ALA A 757 36.62 -9.08 13.29
N GLU A 758 37.60 -9.57 12.52
CA GLU A 758 37.91 -10.99 12.48
C GLU A 758 38.60 -11.41 13.78
N LEU A 759 38.15 -12.50 14.39
CA LEU A 759 38.67 -13.15 15.56
C LEU A 759 39.18 -14.56 15.17
N ALA A 760 39.93 -15.24 16.04
CA ALA A 760 40.56 -16.54 15.72
C ALA A 760 39.56 -17.64 15.26
N SER A 761 38.30 -17.61 15.68
CA SER A 761 37.27 -18.61 15.36
C SER A 761 35.88 -17.99 15.19
N ALA A 762 35.83 -16.68 15.03
CA ALA A 762 34.58 -15.94 14.90
C ALA A 762 34.81 -14.57 14.25
N ALA A 763 33.75 -13.94 13.77
CA ALA A 763 33.74 -12.52 13.35
C ALA A 763 32.78 -11.73 14.23
N LEU A 764 33.18 -10.53 14.64
CA LEU A 764 32.35 -9.59 15.36
C LEU A 764 31.94 -8.47 14.38
N ILE A 765 30.68 -8.39 14.03
CA ILE A 765 30.14 -7.49 13.01
C ILE A 765 29.33 -6.40 13.71
N PHE A 766 29.72 -5.14 13.53
CA PHE A 766 28.93 -3.98 13.95
C PHE A 766 28.26 -3.34 12.74
N ASN A 767 26.96 -3.11 12.82
CA ASN A 767 26.22 -2.41 11.78
C ASN A 767 25.40 -1.27 12.39
N ALA A 768 25.37 -0.13 11.71
CA ALA A 768 24.54 1.00 12.06
C ALA A 768 24.00 1.65 10.79
N ASP A 769 22.70 1.95 10.75
CA ASP A 769 22.02 2.64 9.67
C ASP A 769 21.23 3.81 10.25
N TYR A 770 21.48 5.01 9.72
CA TYR A 770 20.80 6.24 10.10
C TYR A 770 19.96 6.73 8.94
N HIS A 771 18.64 6.79 9.15
CA HIS A 771 17.67 7.26 8.17
C HIS A 771 17.16 8.65 8.53
N TYR A 772 17.20 9.57 7.55
CA TYR A 772 16.73 10.94 7.67
C TYR A 772 15.67 11.27 6.59
N GLU A 773 14.57 11.94 6.98
CA GLU A 773 13.65 12.59 6.06
C GLU A 773 13.48 14.04 6.47
N ALA A 774 13.61 14.96 5.50
CA ALA A 774 13.40 16.38 5.72
C ALA A 774 11.94 16.68 6.06
N ASN A 775 11.73 17.78 6.80
CA ASN A 775 10.43 18.23 7.25
C ASN A 775 9.43 18.38 6.09
N THR A 776 8.31 17.67 6.16
CA THR A 776 7.27 17.66 5.11
C THR A 776 5.86 17.67 5.69
N ARG A 777 4.90 18.25 4.96
CA ARG A 777 3.48 18.15 5.30
C ARG A 777 3.03 16.70 5.19
N ILE A 778 2.09 16.27 6.04
CA ILE A 778 1.61 14.89 6.07
C ILE A 778 0.17 14.72 5.59
N ILE A 779 -0.49 15.80 5.17
CA ILE A 779 -1.83 15.82 4.59
C ILE A 779 -1.95 16.95 3.57
N ASP A 780 -2.70 16.73 2.49
CA ASP A 780 -2.96 17.75 1.46
C ASP A 780 -4.01 18.79 1.88
N ASN A 781 -4.78 18.54 2.94
CA ASN A 781 -5.76 19.49 3.44
C ASN A 781 -5.06 20.76 4.01
N PRO A 782 -5.26 21.96 3.40
CA PRO A 782 -4.61 23.20 3.84
C PRO A 782 -4.93 23.59 5.29
N ALA A 783 -6.11 23.21 5.79
CA ALA A 783 -6.52 23.49 7.18
C ALA A 783 -5.62 22.81 8.21
N PHE A 784 -4.93 21.74 7.83
CA PHE A 784 -4.05 20.94 8.69
C PHE A 784 -2.57 21.02 8.28
N SER A 785 -2.19 22.02 7.49
CA SER A 785 -0.82 22.24 6.99
C SER A 785 0.23 22.48 8.08
N ILE A 786 -0.19 22.78 9.30
CA ILE A 786 0.69 22.90 10.47
C ILE A 786 1.31 21.56 10.89
N TYR A 787 0.63 20.44 10.56
CA TYR A 787 1.13 19.12 10.90
C TYR A 787 2.17 18.68 9.88
N LYS A 788 3.38 18.47 10.39
CA LYS A 788 4.54 18.10 9.60
C LYS A 788 5.25 16.90 10.22
N ARG A 789 6.04 16.22 9.41
CA ARG A 789 6.86 15.10 9.80
C ARG A 789 8.32 15.36 9.41
N GLU A 790 9.20 15.02 10.31
CA GLU A 790 10.64 14.89 10.10
C GLU A 790 11.05 13.55 10.69
N VAL A 791 11.93 12.82 10.02
CA VAL A 791 12.42 11.52 10.51
C VAL A 791 13.91 11.60 10.77
N SER A 792 14.32 11.05 11.90
CA SER A 792 15.72 10.94 12.33
C SER A 792 15.84 9.64 13.11
N ASP A 793 16.03 8.53 12.40
CA ASP A 793 15.94 7.16 12.94
C ASP A 793 17.29 6.46 12.83
N LEU A 794 17.80 5.95 13.96
CA LEU A 794 19.00 5.14 14.02
C LEU A 794 18.61 3.71 14.35
N SER A 795 19.07 2.77 13.54
CA SER A 795 19.04 1.33 13.80
C SER A 795 20.47 0.81 13.87
N ALA A 796 20.75 -0.13 14.78
CA ALA A 796 22.07 -0.73 14.92
C ALA A 796 21.97 -2.18 15.36
N SER A 797 23.01 -2.97 15.01
CA SER A 797 23.16 -4.34 15.47
C SER A 797 24.63 -4.69 15.70
N THR A 798 24.85 -5.65 16.59
CA THR A 798 26.16 -6.28 16.81
C THR A 798 25.95 -7.78 16.71
N THR A 799 26.67 -8.44 15.81
CA THR A 799 26.55 -9.88 15.56
C THR A 799 27.89 -10.57 15.78
N LEU A 800 27.89 -11.60 16.60
CA LEU A 800 29.00 -12.55 16.74
C LEU A 800 28.71 -13.75 15.86
N ARG A 801 29.50 -13.95 14.81
CA ARG A 801 29.38 -15.03 13.81
C ARG A 801 30.53 -16.01 14.03
N PHE A 802 30.21 -17.29 14.23
CA PHE A 802 31.17 -18.37 14.36
C PHE A 802 31.33 -19.12 13.02
N GLU A 803 32.50 -19.72 12.78
CA GLU A 803 32.78 -20.54 11.59
C GLU A 803 31.86 -21.75 11.44
N ASN A 804 31.31 -22.28 12.54
CA ASN A 804 30.36 -23.41 12.52
C ASN A 804 28.94 -23.00 12.12
N GLY A 805 28.72 -21.81 11.61
CA GLY A 805 27.42 -21.31 11.16
C GLY A 805 26.51 -20.71 12.26
N MET A 806 26.93 -20.76 13.53
CA MET A 806 26.17 -20.11 14.62
C MET A 806 26.38 -18.61 14.64
N GLN A 807 25.33 -17.84 14.88
CA GLN A 807 25.34 -16.40 14.99
C GLN A 807 24.51 -15.94 16.19
N PHE A 808 25.00 -14.95 16.92
CA PHE A 808 24.26 -14.29 18.00
C PHE A 808 24.28 -12.79 17.77
N SER A 809 23.11 -12.16 17.74
CA SER A 809 22.98 -10.74 17.47
C SER A 809 22.26 -10.01 18.59
N LEU A 810 22.74 -8.81 18.91
CA LEU A 810 22.05 -7.79 19.67
C LEU A 810 21.62 -6.70 18.69
N TRP A 811 20.35 -6.32 18.68
CA TRP A 811 19.82 -5.37 17.73
C TRP A 811 18.90 -4.32 18.37
N GLY A 812 18.82 -3.17 17.75
CA GLY A 812 17.88 -2.11 18.13
C GLY A 812 17.47 -1.26 16.94
N ARG A 813 16.20 -0.81 16.96
CA ARG A 813 15.56 0.05 15.95
C ARG A 813 14.97 1.26 16.62
N ASN A 814 14.95 2.39 15.91
CA ASN A 814 14.55 3.68 16.44
C ASN A 814 15.28 4.00 17.75
N LEU A 815 16.61 3.82 17.76
CA LEU A 815 17.46 4.04 18.94
C LEU A 815 17.49 5.51 19.36
N THR A 816 17.31 6.43 18.44
CA THR A 816 17.13 7.88 18.70
C THR A 816 15.84 8.17 19.47
N GLY A 817 14.87 7.25 19.45
CA GLY A 817 13.54 7.48 20.03
C GLY A 817 12.74 8.53 19.26
N ALA A 818 12.95 8.60 17.95
CA ALA A 818 12.24 9.52 17.06
C ALA A 818 10.73 9.34 17.19
N LYS A 819 10.00 10.45 17.24
CA LYS A 819 8.55 10.52 17.38
C LYS A 819 7.99 11.37 16.25
N TYR A 820 7.25 10.77 15.34
CA TYR A 820 6.61 11.45 14.22
C TYR A 820 5.28 10.80 13.87
N LEU A 821 4.40 11.59 13.24
CA LEU A 821 3.15 11.09 12.69
C LEU A 821 3.40 10.55 11.27
N THR A 822 2.98 9.35 11.00
CA THR A 822 3.09 8.75 9.67
C THR A 822 2.06 9.36 8.72
N THR A 823 0.85 9.61 9.21
CA THR A 823 -0.23 10.35 8.55
C THR A 823 -1.23 10.88 9.56
N ILE A 824 -2.05 11.84 9.13
CA ILE A 824 -3.21 12.36 9.87
C ILE A 824 -4.44 12.41 8.94
N PHE A 825 -5.60 12.49 9.53
CA PHE A 825 -6.87 12.59 8.80
C PHE A 825 -7.94 13.26 9.67
N PRO A 826 -9.01 13.84 9.06
CA PRO A 826 -10.17 14.31 9.81
C PRO A 826 -10.78 13.17 10.61
N SER A 827 -10.98 13.35 11.91
CA SER A 827 -11.57 12.29 12.76
C SER A 827 -12.98 11.93 12.28
N VAL A 828 -13.29 10.62 12.27
CA VAL A 828 -14.57 10.10 11.78
C VAL A 828 -15.70 10.61 12.63
N VAL A 829 -16.76 11.14 12.01
CA VAL A 829 -17.96 11.75 12.63
C VAL A 829 -17.67 12.85 13.64
N GLN A 830 -16.45 13.41 13.67
CA GLN A 830 -16.00 14.44 14.63
C GLN A 830 -15.48 15.69 13.89
N ALA A 831 -16.38 16.47 13.33
CA ALA A 831 -16.01 17.67 12.57
C ALA A 831 -15.10 18.61 13.37
N GLY A 832 -13.97 19.01 12.77
CA GLY A 832 -12.97 19.89 13.38
C GLY A 832 -11.95 19.19 14.28
N SER A 833 -12.06 17.88 14.50
CA SER A 833 -11.05 17.05 15.18
C SER A 833 -10.12 16.39 14.18
N VAL A 834 -8.91 16.04 14.60
CA VAL A 834 -7.87 15.39 13.80
C VAL A 834 -7.37 14.15 14.52
N SER A 835 -7.35 13.03 13.82
CA SER A 835 -6.74 11.77 14.28
C SER A 835 -5.49 11.45 13.45
N GLY A 836 -4.63 10.57 13.96
CA GLY A 836 -3.40 10.23 13.27
C GLY A 836 -2.74 8.95 13.76
N TYR A 837 -1.77 8.49 12.98
CA TYR A 837 -0.97 7.30 13.24
C TYR A 837 0.45 7.72 13.62
N PRO A 838 0.91 7.45 14.85
CA PRO A 838 2.31 7.65 15.23
C PRO A 838 3.19 6.54 14.64
N ASN A 839 4.48 6.79 14.56
CA ASN A 839 5.47 5.75 14.26
C ASN A 839 5.56 4.72 15.41
N GLN A 840 6.15 3.56 15.10
CA GLN A 840 6.47 2.55 16.11
C GLN A 840 7.52 3.09 17.09
N PRO A 841 7.38 2.85 18.41
CA PRO A 841 8.38 3.22 19.40
C PRO A 841 9.66 2.39 19.23
N ARG A 842 10.71 2.73 20.00
CA ARG A 842 11.97 1.99 20.04
C ARG A 842 11.75 0.51 20.33
N THR A 843 12.37 -0.34 19.48
CA THR A 843 12.42 -1.78 19.69
C THR A 843 13.87 -2.28 19.76
N TYR A 844 14.11 -3.30 20.56
CA TYR A 844 15.43 -3.92 20.72
C TYR A 844 15.26 -5.38 21.15
N GLY A 845 16.27 -6.18 20.90
CA GLY A 845 16.22 -7.58 21.24
C GLY A 845 17.52 -8.31 20.93
N VAL A 846 17.45 -9.62 21.09
CA VAL A 846 18.52 -10.57 20.78
C VAL A 846 18.04 -11.59 19.76
N SER A 847 18.93 -12.09 18.91
CA SER A 847 18.63 -13.22 18.04
C SER A 847 19.76 -14.24 18.03
N ALA A 848 19.38 -15.48 17.81
CA ALA A 848 20.30 -16.59 17.55
C ALA A 848 19.91 -17.22 16.21
N LYS A 849 20.89 -17.45 15.35
CA LYS A 849 20.72 -18.08 14.04
C LYS A 849 21.75 -19.19 13.89
N TYR A 850 21.34 -20.26 13.24
CA TYR A 850 22.23 -21.34 12.83
C TYR A 850 22.04 -21.57 11.32
N LYS A 851 23.13 -21.59 10.57
CA LYS A 851 23.20 -21.91 9.14
C LYS A 851 23.99 -23.22 8.99
N PHE A 852 23.50 -24.20 8.25
CA PHE A 852 24.10 -25.53 8.05
C PHE A 852 24.05 -25.98 6.61
#